data_6cc62425c487a56318036cb34edc1bf6
#
_entry.id   6cc62425c487a56318036cb34edc1bf6
#
_cell.length_a   1.000
_cell.length_b   1.000
_cell.length_c   1.000
_cell.angle_alpha   90.00
_cell.angle_beta   90.00
_cell.angle_gamma   90.00
#
_symmetry.space_group_name_H-M   'P 1'
#
loop_
_entity.id
_entity.type
_entity.pdbx_description
1 polymer ?
#
loop_
_entity_poly.entity_id
_entity_poly.type
_entity_poly.pdbx_seq_one_letter_code
_entity_poly.pdbx_strand_id
1 'polypeptide(L)'
;MNGAEQHTGTQGQGHGQDGGGAVWRYLLDEGTDPAGRVPVHAVQGSWPPGPDAAYRPHPRHGRPLADPVPAAAPPPGLPPLGAGRRPAGRALLAWLEDARGPRLCRVAGSSGSGRTHLLTWLAAACPPDHPRPGRRVHALLDVEGLTVRSAATRLADLLGLTAGTPADLLEALQDGTPRTVVVTDLDRAGGPGLPGTPERVAAELLAPLLSVPWLLLVVEAAHGPAADLLTAAAPGGAVLDLDQPQWTDPAQYAAWCARLTGHQVDPATTHPSPGLAQLAARTLGAVLDPARTPAERATALADTWWTALPEAERGALTALSTADGPLSTELWATLPGAGGEQVVKSAADLLPPPPMADRWQLRPDEVAHRVAADRPPVDHGAMMWEVAGGIPVRADGGPDLAGSDPERLALLLRHASAADPATPMLDELDLLLHAEPATVTAAFQRAEDAGAPVTALAEAWRLAAPDRDALARPADRAAVLHAWLTGRDDQSAAHCADLAAARWHTVWNRPAAGPCMTALGVGPTAGSLLLADGTALGLADPATGEIVGTTSELTEPHPRSLAATPFGGALLLDASGVLRPLTVDGAVGAPSGVLDALGPCTAVAGHHDALVLGHPDGSTSHRTLSTGVTHRPGTPLHDGPVTALGVTDADGGTLVVSGGEDGRVWTWMPGRPPLPAPVDRRPHPVTATALGATPGGLLLAAAWSDGLLRLRRWGERHRGADIRLGAPVRSLVVTSDGLVVVALPEAVLALTLVG
;
A
#
# COMPACT_ATOMS: atom_id res chain seq x y z
N MET A 1 -59.09 -20.06 -31.50
CA MET A 1 -58.39 -20.40 -32.75
C MET A 1 -57.23 -19.44 -32.81
N ASN A 2 -56.14 -19.71 -32.20
CA ASN A 2 -55.02 -20.57 -32.49
C ASN A 2 -54.12 -19.98 -33.61
N GLY A 3 -52.96 -19.65 -33.23
CA GLY A 3 -51.83 -19.35 -34.06
C GLY A 3 -50.61 -19.07 -33.22
N ALA A 4 -49.99 -20.12 -32.68
CA ALA A 4 -48.67 -20.06 -32.10
C ALA A 4 -47.62 -20.20 -33.20
N GLU A 5 -46.82 -19.20 -33.43
CA GLU A 5 -45.59 -19.31 -34.24
C GLU A 5 -44.39 -19.55 -33.34
N GLN A 6 -43.85 -20.73 -33.47
CA GLN A 6 -42.53 -21.13 -32.95
C GLN A 6 -41.43 -20.52 -33.81
N HIS A 7 -40.62 -19.63 -33.22
CA HIS A 7 -39.33 -19.31 -33.78
C HIS A 7 -38.28 -20.26 -33.20
N THR A 8 -37.86 -21.20 -34.03
CA THR A 8 -36.67 -22.03 -33.84
C THR A 8 -35.42 -21.18 -33.99
N GLY A 9 -34.76 -20.90 -32.86
CA GLY A 9 -33.44 -20.33 -32.89
C GLY A 9 -32.37 -21.37 -33.24
N THR A 10 -31.68 -21.17 -34.33
CA THR A 10 -30.49 -21.93 -34.75
C THR A 10 -29.38 -21.66 -33.73
N GLN A 11 -29.00 -22.69 -32.98
CA GLN A 11 -27.77 -22.75 -32.21
C GLN A 11 -26.57 -22.87 -33.17
N GLY A 12 -25.82 -21.81 -33.32
CA GLY A 12 -24.48 -21.84 -33.87
C GLY A 12 -23.48 -22.31 -32.80
N GLN A 13 -23.10 -23.60 -32.90
CA GLN A 13 -21.98 -24.12 -32.12
C GLN A 13 -20.68 -23.55 -32.69
N GLY A 14 -20.09 -22.60 -32.00
CA GLY A 14 -18.70 -22.21 -32.17
C GLY A 14 -17.89 -22.77 -31.01
N HIS A 15 -17.19 -23.88 -31.24
CA HIS A 15 -16.21 -24.39 -30.30
C HIS A 15 -14.98 -23.49 -30.30
N GLY A 16 -14.78 -22.77 -29.24
CA GLY A 16 -13.53 -22.20 -28.82
C GLY A 16 -13.38 -22.53 -27.35
N GLN A 17 -12.77 -23.67 -27.07
CA GLN A 17 -12.29 -23.98 -25.72
C GLN A 17 -11.03 -23.15 -25.50
N ASP A 18 -11.19 -22.00 -24.85
CA ASP A 18 -10.10 -21.39 -24.10
C ASP A 18 -10.64 -21.02 -22.72
N GLY A 19 -9.99 -21.58 -21.72
CA GLY A 19 -10.39 -21.52 -20.35
C GLY A 19 -10.38 -20.12 -19.77
N GLY A 20 -11.46 -19.70 -19.24
CA GLY A 20 -11.54 -18.84 -18.14
C GLY A 20 -11.59 -17.37 -18.40
N GLY A 21 -12.37 -16.57 -18.33
CA GLY A 21 -12.52 -15.13 -18.30
C GLY A 21 -13.51 -14.62 -19.35
N ALA A 22 -14.48 -13.86 -18.93
CA ALA A 22 -15.34 -13.16 -19.87
C ALA A 22 -14.52 -12.15 -20.66
N VAL A 23 -14.37 -12.38 -21.96
CA VAL A 23 -13.70 -11.44 -22.85
C VAL A 23 -14.66 -10.31 -23.18
N TRP A 24 -14.30 -9.11 -22.82
CA TRP A 24 -15.06 -7.91 -23.19
C TRP A 24 -14.85 -7.57 -24.64
N ARG A 25 -15.94 -7.64 -25.42
CA ARG A 25 -15.96 -7.15 -26.79
C ARG A 25 -16.87 -5.92 -26.82
N TYR A 26 -16.26 -4.78 -27.01
CA TYR A 26 -17.02 -3.58 -27.37
C TYR A 26 -17.22 -3.56 -28.88
N LEU A 27 -18.46 -3.55 -29.29
CA LEU A 27 -18.79 -3.21 -30.67
C LEU A 27 -18.46 -1.72 -30.82
N LEU A 28 -17.39 -1.45 -31.55
CA LEU A 28 -17.06 -0.09 -32.02
C LEU A 28 -17.98 0.24 -33.18
N ASP A 29 -19.28 0.36 -32.88
CA ASP A 29 -20.23 0.71 -33.91
C ASP A 29 -20.11 2.20 -34.23
N GLU A 30 -20.07 2.51 -35.55
CA GLU A 30 -19.98 3.88 -36.07
C GLU A 30 -21.19 4.73 -35.68
N GLY A 31 -22.22 4.15 -35.06
CA GLY A 31 -23.41 4.76 -34.51
C GLY A 31 -23.33 5.25 -33.08
N THR A 32 -22.14 5.52 -32.55
CA THR A 32 -22.03 6.15 -31.22
C THR A 32 -22.68 7.51 -31.23
N ASP A 33 -23.60 7.72 -30.26
CA ASP A 33 -24.13 9.00 -29.87
C ASP A 33 -23.02 10.09 -29.95
N PRO A 34 -23.25 11.25 -30.59
CA PRO A 34 -22.28 12.34 -30.67
C PRO A 34 -21.71 12.78 -29.31
N ALA A 35 -22.32 12.39 -28.20
CA ALA A 35 -21.80 12.58 -26.85
C ALA A 35 -20.74 11.54 -26.43
N GLY A 36 -20.35 10.61 -27.29
CA GLY A 36 -19.31 9.60 -27.02
C GLY A 36 -19.73 8.55 -25.98
N ARG A 37 -21.02 8.34 -25.77
CA ARG A 37 -21.54 7.29 -24.90
C ARG A 37 -21.47 5.95 -25.62
N VAL A 38 -20.75 5.00 -25.03
CA VAL A 38 -20.80 3.61 -25.47
C VAL A 38 -22.10 2.99 -24.94
N PRO A 39 -22.98 2.43 -25.80
CA PRO A 39 -24.20 1.80 -25.33
C PRO A 39 -23.86 0.61 -24.42
N VAL A 40 -24.52 0.52 -23.28
CA VAL A 40 -24.34 -0.58 -22.30
C VAL A 40 -24.59 -1.97 -22.92
N HIS A 41 -25.29 -2.05 -24.05
CA HIS A 41 -25.61 -3.30 -24.75
C HIS A 41 -24.48 -3.81 -25.66
N ALA A 42 -23.41 -3.05 -25.85
CA ALA A 42 -22.30 -3.42 -26.74
C ALA A 42 -21.28 -4.38 -26.09
N VAL A 43 -21.51 -4.79 -24.84
CA VAL A 43 -20.64 -5.75 -24.16
C VAL A 43 -21.06 -7.16 -24.54
N GLN A 44 -20.24 -7.86 -25.31
CA GLN A 44 -20.41 -9.30 -25.56
C GLN A 44 -19.47 -10.09 -24.65
N GLY A 45 -20.02 -10.87 -23.77
CA GLY A 45 -19.34 -11.79 -22.88
C GLY A 45 -20.35 -12.70 -22.22
N SER A 46 -19.94 -13.60 -21.35
CA SER A 46 -20.83 -14.38 -20.47
C SER A 46 -21.44 -13.49 -19.37
N TRP A 47 -22.08 -12.46 -19.80
CA TRP A 47 -22.62 -11.40 -19.00
C TRP A 47 -24.15 -11.30 -19.10
N PRO A 48 -24.89 -11.14 -18.02
CA PRO A 48 -24.44 -11.22 -16.62
C PRO A 48 -23.96 -12.64 -16.28
N PRO A 49 -23.05 -12.79 -15.32
CA PRO A 49 -22.68 -14.10 -14.81
C PRO A 49 -23.95 -14.81 -14.35
N GLY A 50 -24.04 -16.12 -14.57
CA GLY A 50 -25.21 -16.90 -14.18
C GLY A 50 -25.61 -16.68 -12.72
N PRO A 51 -26.85 -17.00 -12.34
CA PRO A 51 -27.39 -16.71 -11.00
C PRO A 51 -26.60 -17.36 -9.85
N ASP A 52 -25.80 -18.38 -10.13
CA ASP A 52 -24.98 -19.09 -9.15
C ASP A 52 -23.57 -18.53 -9.01
N ALA A 53 -23.14 -17.60 -9.86
CA ALA A 53 -21.91 -16.88 -9.61
C ALA A 53 -22.12 -16.01 -8.36
N ALA A 54 -21.14 -15.99 -7.47
CA ALA A 54 -21.18 -15.17 -6.26
C ALA A 54 -21.13 -13.65 -6.58
N TYR A 55 -21.86 -13.24 -7.62
CA TYR A 55 -22.04 -11.87 -8.03
C TYR A 55 -22.94 -11.19 -7.01
N ARG A 56 -22.32 -10.42 -6.15
CA ARG A 56 -23.06 -9.49 -5.30
C ARG A 56 -23.09 -8.13 -6.00
N PRO A 57 -24.29 -7.55 -6.22
CA PRO A 57 -24.38 -6.25 -6.86
C PRO A 57 -23.55 -5.21 -6.09
N HIS A 58 -22.73 -4.46 -6.79
CA HIS A 58 -22.01 -3.36 -6.19
C HIS A 58 -23.01 -2.31 -5.64
N PRO A 59 -22.79 -1.70 -4.45
CA PRO A 59 -23.75 -0.78 -3.82
C PRO A 59 -24.18 0.41 -4.68
N ARG A 60 -23.42 0.77 -5.71
CA ARG A 60 -23.83 1.78 -6.68
C ARG A 60 -24.94 1.29 -7.64
N HIS A 61 -25.18 -0.04 -7.69
CA HIS A 61 -26.26 -0.62 -8.46
C HIS A 61 -27.59 -0.25 -7.79
N GLY A 62 -28.48 0.40 -8.49
CA GLY A 62 -29.76 0.86 -7.96
C GLY A 62 -29.82 2.33 -7.58
N ARG A 63 -28.71 3.08 -7.64
CA ARG A 63 -28.77 4.55 -7.66
C ARG A 63 -28.99 5.02 -9.09
N PRO A 64 -30.00 5.86 -9.39
CA PRO A 64 -30.12 6.49 -10.70
C PRO A 64 -28.80 7.17 -11.04
N LEU A 65 -28.25 6.89 -12.23
CA LEU A 65 -27.13 7.68 -12.75
C LEU A 65 -27.61 9.13 -12.78
N ALA A 66 -26.90 10.03 -12.11
CA ALA A 66 -27.15 11.45 -12.22
C ALA A 66 -27.09 11.86 -13.70
N ASP A 67 -27.94 12.81 -14.10
CA ASP A 67 -27.97 13.32 -15.48
C ASP A 67 -26.56 13.62 -15.99
N PRO A 68 -26.27 13.34 -17.26
CA PRO A 68 -24.94 13.50 -17.81
C PRO A 68 -24.49 14.96 -17.68
N VAL A 69 -23.57 15.20 -16.78
CA VAL A 69 -22.82 16.46 -16.74
C VAL A 69 -22.00 16.53 -18.04
N PRO A 70 -21.99 17.66 -18.78
CA PRO A 70 -21.15 17.83 -19.95
C PRO A 70 -19.73 17.41 -19.62
N ALA A 71 -19.10 16.64 -20.52
CA ALA A 71 -17.74 16.16 -20.31
C ALA A 71 -16.83 17.36 -20.02
N ALA A 72 -16.36 17.48 -18.79
CA ALA A 72 -15.33 18.43 -18.46
C ALA A 72 -14.11 18.15 -19.36
N ALA A 73 -13.47 19.21 -19.84
CA ALA A 73 -12.22 19.07 -20.56
C ALA A 73 -11.25 18.25 -19.70
N PRO A 74 -10.44 17.35 -20.30
CA PRO A 74 -9.47 16.59 -19.54
C PRO A 74 -8.58 17.56 -18.74
N PRO A 75 -8.21 17.23 -17.52
CA PRO A 75 -7.37 18.10 -16.70
C PRO A 75 -6.10 18.47 -17.48
N PRO A 76 -5.65 19.73 -17.40
CA PRO A 76 -4.46 20.17 -18.10
C PRO A 76 -3.26 19.34 -17.61
N GLY A 77 -2.52 18.75 -18.55
CA GLY A 77 -1.34 17.91 -18.25
C GLY A 77 -1.57 16.40 -18.31
N LEU A 78 -2.81 15.92 -18.54
CA LEU A 78 -3.04 14.49 -18.78
C LEU A 78 -2.44 14.09 -20.13
N PRO A 79 -1.44 13.16 -20.18
CA PRO A 79 -0.91 12.70 -21.44
C PRO A 79 -2.00 12.00 -22.26
N PRO A 80 -2.16 12.33 -23.55
CA PRO A 80 -3.17 11.67 -24.38
C PRO A 80 -2.86 10.17 -24.47
N LEU A 81 -3.90 9.33 -24.57
CA LEU A 81 -3.71 7.94 -24.92
C LEU A 81 -3.06 7.86 -26.31
N GLY A 82 -1.75 7.64 -26.32
CA GLY A 82 -0.96 7.49 -27.53
C GLY A 82 -1.16 6.12 -28.17
N ALA A 83 -0.45 5.89 -29.28
CA ALA A 83 -0.39 4.60 -29.98
C ALA A 83 -1.77 3.96 -30.25
N GLY A 84 -2.79 4.78 -30.53
CA GLY A 84 -4.12 4.28 -30.89
C GLY A 84 -4.93 3.64 -29.77
N ARG A 85 -4.56 3.78 -28.49
CA ARG A 85 -5.21 3.12 -27.33
C ARG A 85 -6.55 3.73 -26.89
N ARG A 86 -7.13 4.66 -27.63
CA ARG A 86 -8.45 5.25 -27.30
C ARG A 86 -9.58 4.21 -27.19
N PRO A 87 -9.69 3.16 -28.05
CA PRO A 87 -10.70 2.11 -27.86
C PRO A 87 -10.60 1.41 -26.51
N ALA A 88 -9.39 1.02 -26.11
CA ALA A 88 -9.14 0.41 -24.79
C ALA A 88 -9.53 1.34 -23.62
N GLY A 89 -9.17 2.62 -23.70
CA GLY A 89 -9.56 3.61 -22.70
C GLY A 89 -11.08 3.78 -22.58
N ARG A 90 -11.80 3.80 -23.71
CA ARG A 90 -13.28 3.85 -23.74
C ARG A 90 -13.88 2.61 -23.09
N ALA A 91 -13.32 1.42 -23.38
CA ALA A 91 -13.76 0.16 -22.79
C ALA A 91 -13.66 0.18 -21.27
N LEU A 92 -12.54 0.64 -20.71
CA LEU A 92 -12.38 0.77 -19.26
C LEU A 92 -13.33 1.80 -18.64
N LEU A 93 -13.53 2.95 -19.27
CA LEU A 93 -14.50 3.94 -18.81
C LEU A 93 -15.93 3.40 -18.81
N ALA A 94 -16.32 2.66 -19.84
CA ALA A 94 -17.62 2.02 -19.92
C ALA A 94 -17.78 0.93 -18.85
N TRP A 95 -16.73 0.14 -18.59
CA TRP A 95 -16.74 -0.85 -17.50
C TRP A 95 -16.90 -0.19 -16.13
N LEU A 96 -16.21 0.92 -15.87
CA LEU A 96 -16.37 1.66 -14.60
C LEU A 96 -17.81 2.16 -14.40
N GLU A 97 -18.52 2.51 -15.47
CA GLU A 97 -19.90 3.01 -15.41
C GLU A 97 -20.96 1.90 -15.50
N ASP A 98 -20.59 0.69 -15.93
CA ASP A 98 -21.53 -0.42 -16.06
C ASP A 98 -21.87 -1.01 -14.69
N ALA A 99 -23.07 -0.69 -14.23
CA ALA A 99 -23.59 -1.19 -12.96
C ALA A 99 -23.76 -2.73 -12.91
N ARG A 100 -23.77 -3.41 -14.04
CA ARG A 100 -23.87 -4.87 -14.16
C ARG A 100 -22.53 -5.53 -14.36
N GLY A 101 -21.45 -4.73 -14.50
CA GLY A 101 -20.08 -5.17 -14.76
C GLY A 101 -19.48 -6.06 -13.66
N PRO A 102 -18.63 -7.05 -14.01
CA PRO A 102 -17.91 -7.82 -13.00
C PRO A 102 -17.05 -6.89 -12.16
N ARG A 103 -16.75 -7.31 -10.94
CA ARG A 103 -15.96 -6.50 -10.02
C ARG A 103 -14.46 -6.53 -10.33
N LEU A 104 -14.01 -7.50 -11.09
CA LEU A 104 -12.64 -7.61 -11.58
C LEU A 104 -12.60 -7.30 -13.08
N CYS A 105 -11.69 -6.40 -13.47
CA CYS A 105 -11.24 -6.22 -14.83
C CYS A 105 -9.73 -6.46 -14.89
N ARG A 106 -9.30 -7.51 -15.57
CA ARG A 106 -7.89 -7.78 -15.82
C ARG A 106 -7.46 -7.14 -17.14
N VAL A 107 -6.42 -6.30 -17.10
CA VAL A 107 -5.77 -5.74 -18.30
C VAL A 107 -4.58 -6.62 -18.62
N ALA A 108 -4.71 -7.38 -19.72
CA ALA A 108 -3.70 -8.31 -20.20
C ALA A 108 -2.98 -7.76 -21.45
N GLY A 109 -1.98 -8.48 -21.90
CA GLY A 109 -1.19 -8.20 -23.09
C GLY A 109 0.28 -8.51 -22.89
N SER A 110 1.03 -8.60 -23.97
CA SER A 110 2.47 -8.82 -23.97
C SER A 110 3.23 -7.64 -23.33
N SER A 111 4.49 -7.86 -23.03
CA SER A 111 5.40 -6.79 -22.58
C SER A 111 5.43 -5.68 -23.64
N GLY A 112 5.41 -4.43 -23.18
CA GLY A 112 5.37 -3.27 -24.08
C GLY A 112 4.01 -3.02 -24.77
N SER A 113 2.94 -3.77 -24.46
CA SER A 113 1.59 -3.48 -24.97
C SER A 113 0.99 -2.18 -24.47
N GLY A 114 1.56 -1.59 -23.40
CA GLY A 114 1.14 -0.30 -22.84
C GLY A 114 0.09 -0.41 -21.75
N ARG A 115 0.03 -1.53 -21.04
CA ARG A 115 -0.88 -1.79 -19.91
C ARG A 115 -0.77 -0.73 -18.82
N THR A 116 0.42 -0.57 -18.25
CA THR A 116 0.71 0.38 -17.16
C THR A 116 0.37 1.82 -17.58
N HIS A 117 0.73 2.22 -18.83
CA HIS A 117 0.38 3.53 -19.34
C HIS A 117 -1.13 3.76 -19.43
N LEU A 118 -1.88 2.77 -19.90
CA LEU A 118 -3.34 2.81 -19.99
C LEU A 118 -3.99 2.95 -18.61
N LEU A 119 -3.49 2.22 -17.61
CA LEU A 119 -4.03 2.24 -16.25
C LEU A 119 -3.66 3.52 -15.49
N THR A 120 -2.45 4.03 -15.66
CA THR A 120 -2.04 5.34 -15.13
C THR A 120 -2.90 6.46 -15.74
N TRP A 121 -3.16 6.39 -17.06
CA TRP A 121 -4.09 7.31 -17.71
C TRP A 121 -5.50 7.20 -17.13
N LEU A 122 -6.00 5.97 -16.89
CA LEU A 122 -7.33 5.76 -16.31
C LEU A 122 -7.46 6.42 -14.93
N ALA A 123 -6.47 6.21 -14.06
CA ALA A 123 -6.46 6.81 -12.74
C ALA A 123 -6.43 8.35 -12.79
N ALA A 124 -5.62 8.92 -13.68
CA ALA A 124 -5.54 10.37 -13.87
C ALA A 124 -6.82 10.96 -14.50
N ALA A 125 -7.47 10.23 -15.41
CA ALA A 125 -8.74 10.65 -16.03
C ALA A 125 -9.96 10.50 -15.10
N CYS A 126 -9.83 9.68 -14.07
CA CYS A 126 -10.89 9.31 -13.13
C CYS A 126 -10.48 9.53 -11.67
N PRO A 127 -10.10 10.76 -11.26
CA PRO A 127 -9.60 11.00 -9.91
C PRO A 127 -10.70 10.72 -8.86
N PRO A 128 -10.32 10.55 -7.56
CA PRO A 128 -11.26 10.21 -6.48
C PRO A 128 -12.42 11.20 -6.32
N ASP A 129 -12.21 12.47 -6.68
CA ASP A 129 -13.18 13.56 -6.64
C ASP A 129 -13.93 13.78 -7.97
N HIS A 130 -13.75 12.87 -8.95
CA HIS A 130 -14.43 12.98 -10.23
C HIS A 130 -15.96 13.18 -10.03
N PRO A 131 -16.61 14.13 -10.75
CA PRO A 131 -18.03 14.49 -10.53
C PRO A 131 -18.99 13.32 -10.74
N ARG A 132 -18.64 12.36 -11.61
CA ARG A 132 -19.42 11.12 -11.78
C ARG A 132 -18.89 10.06 -10.84
N PRO A 133 -19.66 9.62 -9.82
CA PRO A 133 -19.21 8.60 -8.87
C PRO A 133 -18.75 7.29 -9.53
N GLY A 134 -19.42 6.89 -10.64
CA GLY A 134 -19.04 5.71 -11.41
C GLY A 134 -17.68 5.79 -12.10
N ARG A 135 -17.07 6.98 -12.20
CA ARG A 135 -15.73 7.20 -12.79
C ARG A 135 -14.69 7.57 -11.75
N ARG A 136 -14.82 7.14 -10.52
CA ARG A 136 -13.83 7.42 -9.48
C ARG A 136 -12.89 6.24 -9.35
N VAL A 137 -11.60 6.50 -9.49
CA VAL A 137 -10.51 5.60 -9.08
C VAL A 137 -9.99 6.15 -7.76
N HIS A 138 -10.12 5.37 -6.70
CA HIS A 138 -9.80 5.79 -5.33
C HIS A 138 -8.35 5.51 -4.97
N ALA A 139 -7.74 4.50 -5.60
CA ALA A 139 -6.32 4.20 -5.43
C ALA A 139 -5.72 3.67 -6.74
N LEU A 140 -4.50 4.11 -7.03
CA LEU A 140 -3.59 3.50 -8.01
C LEU A 140 -2.42 2.91 -7.23
N LEU A 141 -2.38 1.59 -7.14
CA LEU A 141 -1.35 0.83 -6.45
C LEU A 141 -0.37 0.26 -7.47
N ASP A 142 0.84 0.77 -7.47
CA ASP A 142 1.97 0.15 -8.14
C ASP A 142 2.59 -0.87 -7.19
N VAL A 143 2.63 -2.15 -7.60
CA VAL A 143 3.16 -3.24 -6.77
C VAL A 143 4.57 -3.68 -7.18
N GLU A 144 5.23 -2.99 -8.12
CA GLU A 144 6.62 -3.29 -8.49
C GLU A 144 7.51 -3.25 -7.22
N GLY A 145 8.18 -4.36 -6.94
CA GLY A 145 9.07 -4.52 -5.79
C GLY A 145 8.39 -4.60 -4.42
N LEU A 146 7.05 -4.60 -4.35
CA LEU A 146 6.35 -4.73 -3.07
C LEU A 146 6.10 -6.20 -2.72
N THR A 147 6.25 -6.53 -1.43
CA THR A 147 5.75 -7.78 -0.85
C THR A 147 4.24 -7.69 -0.60
N VAL A 148 3.60 -8.81 -0.27
CA VAL A 148 2.16 -8.85 0.07
C VAL A 148 1.80 -7.85 1.17
N ARG A 149 2.60 -7.82 2.23
CA ARG A 149 2.39 -6.92 3.38
C ARG A 149 2.56 -5.46 3.01
N SER A 150 3.65 -5.11 2.30
CA SER A 150 3.89 -3.73 1.85
C SER A 150 2.80 -3.24 0.89
N ALA A 151 2.32 -4.12 0.01
CA ALA A 151 1.22 -3.81 -0.91
C ALA A 151 -0.09 -3.55 -0.16
N ALA A 152 -0.42 -4.36 0.86
CA ALA A 152 -1.60 -4.17 1.69
C ALA A 152 -1.56 -2.84 2.45
N THR A 153 -0.45 -2.54 3.12
CA THR A 153 -0.26 -1.28 3.86
C THR A 153 -0.31 -0.08 2.92
N ARG A 154 0.35 -0.17 1.76
CA ARG A 154 0.32 0.91 0.76
C ARG A 154 -1.07 1.16 0.20
N LEU A 155 -1.85 0.09 -0.04
CA LEU A 155 -3.23 0.22 -0.48
C LEU A 155 -4.11 0.85 0.60
N ALA A 156 -3.92 0.45 1.86
CA ALA A 156 -4.62 1.07 2.99
C ALA A 156 -4.37 2.57 3.05
N ASP A 157 -3.10 3.00 3.00
CA ASP A 157 -2.72 4.41 2.99
C ASP A 157 -3.37 5.18 1.83
N LEU A 158 -3.30 4.65 0.61
CA LEU A 158 -3.94 5.26 -0.57
C LEU A 158 -5.47 5.41 -0.42
N LEU A 159 -6.11 4.54 0.34
CA LEU A 159 -7.55 4.58 0.61
C LEU A 159 -7.92 5.36 1.87
N GLY A 160 -6.94 5.90 2.61
CA GLY A 160 -7.15 6.57 3.90
C GLY A 160 -7.61 5.61 5.00
N LEU A 161 -7.23 4.33 4.89
CA LEU A 161 -7.56 3.27 5.86
C LEU A 161 -6.33 2.93 6.70
N THR A 162 -6.57 2.31 7.85
CA THR A 162 -5.51 1.82 8.74
C THR A 162 -5.44 0.30 8.63
N ALA A 163 -4.36 -0.21 8.08
CA ALA A 163 -4.11 -1.66 8.01
C ALA A 163 -2.60 -1.94 7.95
N GLY A 164 -2.16 -2.92 8.72
CA GLY A 164 -0.76 -3.41 8.72
C GLY A 164 -0.60 -4.74 7.99
N THR A 165 -1.70 -5.44 7.72
CA THR A 165 -1.74 -6.75 7.06
C THR A 165 -2.86 -6.82 6.03
N PRO A 166 -2.85 -7.82 5.11
CA PRO A 166 -3.99 -8.06 4.22
C PRO A 166 -5.30 -8.31 4.96
N ALA A 167 -5.27 -8.98 6.10
CA ALA A 167 -6.45 -9.26 6.92
C ALA A 167 -7.04 -7.97 7.52
N ASP A 168 -6.21 -7.10 8.09
CA ASP A 168 -6.64 -5.80 8.59
C ASP A 168 -7.28 -4.94 7.48
N LEU A 169 -6.67 -4.96 6.29
CA LEU A 169 -7.21 -4.21 5.14
C LEU A 169 -8.59 -4.75 4.73
N LEU A 170 -8.74 -6.07 4.70
CA LEU A 170 -10.02 -6.70 4.37
C LEU A 170 -11.10 -6.34 5.39
N GLU A 171 -10.76 -6.31 6.67
CA GLU A 171 -11.65 -5.87 7.75
C GLU A 171 -12.02 -4.39 7.61
N ALA A 172 -11.03 -3.52 7.40
CA ALA A 172 -11.24 -2.08 7.23
C ALA A 172 -12.13 -1.74 6.02
N LEU A 173 -12.11 -2.58 4.99
CA LEU A 173 -12.94 -2.43 3.79
C LEU A 173 -14.39 -2.88 3.98
N GLN A 174 -14.77 -3.46 5.13
CA GLN A 174 -16.17 -3.85 5.40
C GLN A 174 -17.08 -2.65 5.76
N ASP A 175 -16.59 -1.43 5.66
CA ASP A 175 -17.30 -0.18 5.97
C ASP A 175 -18.47 0.16 5.01
N GLY A 176 -18.66 -0.61 3.96
CA GLY A 176 -19.73 -0.40 2.97
C GLY A 176 -19.45 0.72 1.96
N THR A 177 -18.28 1.33 1.98
CA THR A 177 -17.93 2.44 1.08
C THR A 177 -17.52 1.92 -0.29
N PRO A 178 -18.19 2.35 -1.39
CA PRO A 178 -17.80 1.96 -2.74
C PRO A 178 -16.42 2.50 -3.12
N ARG A 179 -15.51 1.60 -3.53
CA ARG A 179 -14.16 1.96 -3.95
C ARG A 179 -13.79 1.28 -5.27
N THR A 180 -12.94 1.95 -6.03
CA THR A 180 -12.29 1.38 -7.22
C THR A 180 -10.80 1.47 -7.03
N VAL A 181 -10.12 0.35 -7.16
CA VAL A 181 -8.66 0.22 -7.03
C VAL A 181 -8.10 -0.23 -8.37
N VAL A 182 -7.05 0.43 -8.81
CA VAL A 182 -6.24 0.06 -9.96
C VAL A 182 -4.91 -0.45 -9.46
N VAL A 183 -4.49 -1.64 -9.90
CA VAL A 183 -3.22 -2.27 -9.55
C VAL A 183 -2.38 -2.40 -10.80
N THR A 184 -1.15 -1.89 -10.77
CA THR A 184 -0.19 -1.99 -11.87
C THR A 184 1.00 -2.86 -11.51
N ASP A 185 1.68 -3.35 -12.54
CA ASP A 185 2.93 -4.10 -12.46
C ASP A 185 2.89 -5.35 -11.56
N LEU A 186 1.74 -6.07 -11.52
CA LEU A 186 1.61 -7.30 -10.72
C LEU A 186 2.71 -8.32 -11.04
N ASP A 187 3.05 -8.46 -12.30
CA ASP A 187 4.08 -9.40 -12.76
C ASP A 187 5.49 -9.08 -12.22
N ARG A 188 5.66 -7.90 -11.59
CA ARG A 188 6.92 -7.39 -11.02
C ARG A 188 6.86 -7.22 -9.50
N ALA A 189 5.81 -7.70 -8.87
CA ALA A 189 5.73 -7.69 -7.40
C ALA A 189 6.93 -8.44 -6.81
N GLY A 190 7.48 -7.96 -5.69
CA GLY A 190 8.68 -8.50 -5.07
C GLY A 190 9.99 -8.12 -5.77
N GLY A 191 9.93 -7.64 -7.01
CA GLY A 191 11.12 -7.37 -7.81
C GLY A 191 11.83 -8.64 -8.31
N PRO A 192 12.97 -8.51 -9.00
CA PRO A 192 13.68 -9.64 -9.63
C PRO A 192 14.16 -10.69 -8.63
N GLY A 193 14.41 -10.28 -7.39
CA GLY A 193 14.96 -11.13 -6.35
C GLY A 193 13.96 -12.04 -5.64
N LEU A 194 12.65 -11.89 -5.85
CA LEU A 194 11.59 -12.65 -5.17
C LEU A 194 10.63 -13.30 -6.16
N PRO A 195 11.05 -14.38 -6.84
CA PRO A 195 10.15 -15.14 -7.70
C PRO A 195 8.97 -15.70 -6.86
N GLY A 196 7.76 -15.74 -7.46
CA GLY A 196 6.55 -16.21 -6.77
C GLY A 196 5.81 -15.14 -5.98
N THR A 197 6.37 -13.95 -5.79
CA THR A 197 5.64 -12.83 -5.14
C THR A 197 4.44 -12.35 -5.93
N PRO A 198 4.43 -12.29 -7.29
CA PRO A 198 3.22 -11.98 -8.06
C PRO A 198 2.05 -12.90 -7.71
N GLU A 199 2.29 -14.21 -7.62
CA GLU A 199 1.28 -15.20 -7.24
C GLU A 199 0.81 -15.01 -5.80
N ARG A 200 1.73 -14.71 -4.89
CA ARG A 200 1.38 -14.44 -3.50
C ARG A 200 0.53 -13.17 -3.35
N VAL A 201 0.89 -12.08 -4.04
CA VAL A 201 0.07 -10.85 -4.06
C VAL A 201 -1.31 -11.13 -4.66
N ALA A 202 -1.38 -11.92 -5.73
CA ALA A 202 -2.65 -12.32 -6.33
C ALA A 202 -3.50 -13.16 -5.37
N ALA A 203 -2.91 -14.17 -4.70
CA ALA A 203 -3.63 -15.11 -3.84
C ALA A 203 -3.94 -14.56 -2.45
N GLU A 204 -2.98 -13.89 -1.80
CA GLU A 204 -3.07 -13.49 -0.40
C GLU A 204 -3.63 -12.07 -0.20
N LEU A 205 -3.59 -11.22 -1.25
CA LEU A 205 -4.12 -9.86 -1.19
C LEU A 205 -5.30 -9.65 -2.16
N LEU A 206 -5.08 -9.78 -3.47
CA LEU A 206 -6.08 -9.35 -4.46
C LEU A 206 -7.30 -10.28 -4.52
N ALA A 207 -7.11 -11.60 -4.44
CA ALA A 207 -8.22 -12.55 -4.45
C ALA A 207 -9.14 -12.41 -3.22
N PRO A 208 -8.65 -12.27 -1.97
CA PRO A 208 -9.48 -11.94 -0.81
C PRO A 208 -10.24 -10.62 -0.97
N LEU A 209 -9.64 -9.57 -1.56
CA LEU A 209 -10.32 -8.30 -1.80
C LEU A 209 -11.56 -8.44 -2.71
N LEU A 210 -11.62 -9.44 -3.58
CA LEU A 210 -12.80 -9.73 -4.38
C LEU A 210 -14.00 -10.23 -3.56
N SER A 211 -13.81 -10.60 -2.29
CA SER A 211 -14.92 -10.90 -1.38
C SER A 211 -15.69 -9.65 -0.93
N VAL A 212 -15.08 -8.45 -1.01
CA VAL A 212 -15.69 -7.18 -0.62
C VAL A 212 -16.70 -6.73 -1.69
N PRO A 213 -18.02 -6.65 -1.39
CA PRO A 213 -19.06 -6.47 -2.42
C PRO A 213 -19.03 -5.11 -3.13
N TRP A 214 -18.51 -4.08 -2.48
CA TRP A 214 -18.47 -2.69 -2.96
C TRP A 214 -17.10 -2.26 -3.50
N LEU A 215 -16.19 -3.22 -3.67
CA LEU A 215 -14.87 -2.98 -4.25
C LEU A 215 -14.84 -3.38 -5.73
N LEU A 216 -14.32 -2.50 -6.57
CA LEU A 216 -13.95 -2.79 -7.96
C LEU A 216 -12.44 -2.86 -8.07
N LEU A 217 -11.94 -3.87 -8.76
CA LEU A 217 -10.52 -4.06 -9.05
C LEU A 217 -10.26 -4.02 -10.55
N VAL A 218 -9.31 -3.17 -10.95
CA VAL A 218 -8.68 -3.22 -12.28
C VAL A 218 -7.23 -3.64 -12.06
N VAL A 219 -6.81 -4.76 -12.62
CA VAL A 219 -5.49 -5.34 -12.35
C VAL A 219 -4.72 -5.52 -13.63
N GLU A 220 -3.52 -4.95 -13.71
CA GLU A 220 -2.54 -5.28 -14.72
C GLU A 220 -1.92 -6.63 -14.40
N ALA A 221 -2.14 -7.61 -15.26
CA ALA A 221 -1.52 -8.92 -15.16
C ALA A 221 -1.35 -9.51 -16.55
N ALA A 222 -0.14 -9.89 -16.91
CA ALA A 222 0.13 -10.69 -18.12
C ALA A 222 -0.52 -12.07 -18.01
N HIS A 223 -0.43 -12.84 -19.08
CA HIS A 223 -0.81 -14.25 -19.01
C HIS A 223 0.21 -15.02 -18.18
N GLY A 224 -0.26 -15.79 -17.20
CA GLY A 224 0.61 -16.58 -16.32
C GLY A 224 -0.05 -16.90 -14.99
N PRO A 225 0.70 -17.54 -14.05
CA PRO A 225 0.15 -18.09 -12.82
C PRO A 225 -0.61 -17.08 -11.94
N ALA A 226 -0.11 -15.85 -11.79
CA ALA A 226 -0.80 -14.80 -11.03
C ALA A 226 -2.17 -14.43 -11.64
N ALA A 227 -2.22 -14.34 -12.98
CA ALA A 227 -3.46 -14.09 -13.72
C ALA A 227 -4.45 -15.25 -13.61
N ASP A 228 -3.95 -16.50 -13.58
CA ASP A 228 -4.77 -17.70 -13.41
C ASP A 228 -5.42 -17.74 -12.03
N LEU A 229 -4.67 -17.36 -10.98
CA LEU A 229 -5.21 -17.22 -9.61
C LEU A 229 -6.34 -16.19 -9.54
N LEU A 230 -6.16 -15.02 -10.17
CA LEU A 230 -7.22 -14.00 -10.23
C LEU A 230 -8.44 -14.49 -11.02
N THR A 231 -8.22 -15.23 -12.10
CA THR A 231 -9.28 -15.82 -12.91
C THR A 231 -10.06 -16.87 -12.12
N ALA A 232 -9.36 -17.71 -11.36
CA ALA A 232 -9.97 -18.69 -10.47
C ALA A 232 -10.79 -18.05 -9.34
N ALA A 233 -10.28 -16.93 -8.76
CA ALA A 233 -10.98 -16.18 -7.73
C ALA A 233 -12.22 -15.43 -8.26
N ALA A 234 -12.23 -15.03 -9.53
CA ALA A 234 -13.34 -14.35 -10.18
C ALA A 234 -13.60 -14.92 -11.60
N PRO A 235 -14.23 -16.10 -11.73
CA PRO A 235 -14.44 -16.75 -13.03
C PRO A 235 -15.26 -15.92 -14.03
N GLY A 236 -16.08 -14.99 -13.53
CA GLY A 236 -16.84 -14.02 -14.35
C GLY A 236 -16.13 -12.68 -14.56
N GLY A 237 -14.86 -12.57 -14.22
CA GLY A 237 -14.06 -11.36 -14.39
C GLY A 237 -13.91 -10.94 -15.86
N ALA A 238 -13.81 -9.63 -16.10
CA ALA A 238 -13.55 -9.11 -17.43
C ALA A 238 -12.06 -9.18 -17.78
N VAL A 239 -11.75 -9.40 -19.05
CA VAL A 239 -10.38 -9.35 -19.57
C VAL A 239 -10.32 -8.38 -20.74
N LEU A 240 -9.45 -7.39 -20.62
CA LEU A 240 -9.07 -6.46 -21.68
C LEU A 240 -7.65 -6.83 -22.16
N ASP A 241 -7.55 -7.63 -23.19
CA ASP A 241 -6.27 -8.07 -23.74
C ASP A 241 -5.79 -7.11 -24.83
N LEU A 242 -4.75 -6.32 -24.53
CA LEU A 242 -4.23 -5.29 -25.43
C LEU A 242 -3.50 -5.83 -26.67
N ASP A 243 -3.22 -7.13 -26.74
CA ASP A 243 -2.68 -7.75 -27.95
C ASP A 243 -3.76 -8.00 -28.99
N GLN A 244 -5.04 -7.90 -28.62
CA GLN A 244 -6.14 -7.99 -29.56
C GLN A 244 -6.30 -6.68 -30.35
N PRO A 245 -6.39 -6.74 -31.70
CA PRO A 245 -6.32 -5.57 -32.57
C PRO A 245 -7.47 -4.57 -32.38
N GLN A 246 -8.65 -5.02 -31.93
CA GLN A 246 -9.82 -4.14 -31.73
C GLN A 246 -9.61 -3.06 -30.65
N TRP A 247 -8.62 -3.22 -29.79
CA TRP A 247 -8.31 -2.26 -28.72
C TRP A 247 -7.36 -1.15 -29.14
N THR A 248 -6.96 -1.16 -30.43
CA THR A 248 -6.02 -0.17 -30.99
C THR A 248 -6.56 0.38 -32.30
N ASP A 249 -6.79 1.68 -32.37
CA ASP A 249 -7.14 2.39 -33.58
C ASP A 249 -5.94 2.35 -34.57
N PRO A 250 -6.06 1.66 -35.73
CA PRO A 250 -4.91 1.46 -36.61
C PRO A 250 -4.42 2.75 -37.28
N ALA A 251 -5.30 3.72 -37.53
CA ALA A 251 -4.90 4.99 -38.15
C ALA A 251 -4.12 5.87 -37.13
N GLN A 252 -4.57 5.92 -35.89
CA GLN A 252 -3.86 6.64 -34.84
C GLN A 252 -2.55 5.94 -34.47
N TYR A 253 -2.53 4.61 -34.52
CA TYR A 253 -1.32 3.83 -34.30
C TYR A 253 -0.27 4.11 -35.38
N ALA A 254 -0.66 4.09 -36.66
CA ALA A 254 0.22 4.43 -37.78
C ALA A 254 0.78 5.86 -37.70
N ALA A 255 -0.08 6.83 -37.35
CA ALA A 255 0.35 8.21 -37.14
C ALA A 255 1.31 8.36 -35.94
N TRP A 256 1.20 7.50 -34.92
CA TRP A 256 2.12 7.45 -33.80
C TRP A 256 3.45 6.81 -34.21
N CYS A 257 3.44 5.67 -34.95
CA CYS A 257 4.64 5.04 -35.46
C CYS A 257 5.47 5.99 -36.33
N ALA A 258 4.83 6.81 -37.14
CA ALA A 258 5.50 7.78 -38.03
C ALA A 258 6.27 8.88 -37.25
N ARG A 259 6.04 9.02 -35.92
CA ARG A 259 6.75 9.97 -35.06
C ARG A 259 7.87 9.34 -34.24
N LEU A 260 8.05 8.02 -34.33
CA LEU A 260 9.16 7.35 -33.67
C LEU A 260 10.48 7.78 -34.28
N THR A 261 11.48 7.99 -33.43
CA THR A 261 12.86 8.24 -33.85
C THR A 261 13.58 6.93 -34.14
N GLY A 262 14.46 6.92 -35.13
CA GLY A 262 15.21 5.74 -35.54
C GLY A 262 14.83 5.24 -36.93
N HIS A 263 14.81 3.91 -37.12
CA HIS A 263 14.46 3.30 -38.39
C HIS A 263 12.94 3.41 -38.67
N GLN A 264 12.58 3.49 -39.92
CA GLN A 264 11.18 3.51 -40.34
C GLN A 264 10.49 2.20 -39.92
N VAL A 265 9.38 2.34 -39.19
CA VAL A 265 8.56 1.22 -38.72
C VAL A 265 7.35 1.04 -39.62
N ASP A 266 7.12 -0.19 -40.09
CA ASP A 266 5.86 -0.55 -40.76
C ASP A 266 4.77 -0.77 -39.68
N PRO A 267 3.74 0.10 -39.62
CA PRO A 267 2.68 -0.06 -38.64
C PRO A 267 1.92 -1.36 -38.73
N ALA A 268 1.80 -1.94 -39.94
CA ALA A 268 1.04 -3.18 -40.16
C ALA A 268 1.71 -4.38 -39.49
N THR A 269 3.03 -4.40 -39.44
CA THR A 269 3.81 -5.50 -38.84
C THR A 269 3.97 -5.38 -37.34
N THR A 270 3.83 -4.17 -36.76
CA THR A 270 4.01 -3.94 -35.31
C THR A 270 2.67 -3.78 -34.59
N HIS A 271 1.57 -3.53 -35.29
CA HIS A 271 0.24 -3.42 -34.67
C HIS A 271 -0.14 -4.73 -33.96
N PRO A 272 -0.74 -4.67 -32.76
CA PRO A 272 -1.17 -3.51 -32.00
C PRO A 272 -0.18 -3.09 -30.87
N SER A 273 1.08 -3.54 -30.90
CA SER A 273 2.02 -3.38 -29.77
C SER A 273 2.92 -2.14 -29.91
N PRO A 274 2.77 -1.11 -29.04
CA PRO A 274 3.66 0.04 -29.05
C PRO A 274 5.13 -0.31 -28.74
N GLY A 275 5.37 -1.24 -27.81
CA GLY A 275 6.73 -1.68 -27.46
C GLY A 275 7.43 -2.36 -28.61
N LEU A 276 6.70 -3.19 -29.38
CA LEU A 276 7.21 -3.81 -30.59
C LEU A 276 7.63 -2.76 -31.63
N ALA A 277 6.81 -1.72 -31.83
CA ALA A 277 7.15 -0.63 -32.74
C ALA A 277 8.38 0.18 -32.26
N GLN A 278 8.49 0.44 -30.97
CA GLN A 278 9.66 1.11 -30.40
C GLN A 278 10.94 0.28 -30.57
N LEU A 279 10.86 -1.03 -30.37
CA LEU A 279 12.00 -1.91 -30.57
C LEU A 279 12.36 -2.01 -32.06
N ALA A 280 11.36 -2.11 -32.96
CA ALA A 280 11.56 -2.11 -34.40
C ALA A 280 12.24 -0.83 -34.91
N ALA A 281 11.89 0.33 -34.35
CA ALA A 281 12.53 1.60 -34.67
C ALA A 281 14.04 1.63 -34.30
N ARG A 282 14.48 0.76 -33.40
CA ARG A 282 15.89 0.62 -32.98
C ARG A 282 16.61 -0.54 -33.65
N THR A 283 15.92 -1.36 -34.45
CA THR A 283 16.47 -2.60 -35.02
C THR A 283 16.64 -2.44 -36.53
N LEU A 284 17.87 -2.40 -37.01
CA LEU A 284 18.18 -2.34 -38.44
C LEU A 284 17.80 -3.66 -39.13
N GLY A 285 17.08 -3.56 -40.25
CA GLY A 285 16.73 -4.72 -41.08
C GLY A 285 15.67 -5.65 -40.47
N ALA A 286 14.90 -5.15 -39.51
CA ALA A 286 13.81 -5.91 -38.89
C ALA A 286 12.78 -6.35 -39.93
N VAL A 287 12.61 -7.67 -40.11
CA VAL A 287 11.55 -8.27 -40.92
C VAL A 287 10.62 -9.04 -40.01
N LEU A 288 9.38 -8.56 -39.87
CA LEU A 288 8.39 -9.14 -38.99
C LEU A 288 7.30 -9.85 -39.80
N ASP A 289 7.00 -11.08 -39.40
CA ASP A 289 5.91 -11.86 -39.98
C ASP A 289 4.58 -11.46 -39.30
N PRO A 290 3.65 -10.83 -40.02
CA PRO A 290 2.37 -10.41 -39.45
C PRO A 290 1.46 -11.58 -39.06
N ALA A 291 1.75 -12.81 -39.50
CA ALA A 291 0.98 -14.00 -39.12
C ALA A 291 1.29 -14.49 -37.67
N ARG A 292 2.43 -14.08 -37.12
CA ARG A 292 2.80 -14.42 -35.73
C ARG A 292 2.10 -13.53 -34.72
N THR A 293 1.97 -14.02 -33.49
CA THR A 293 1.47 -13.21 -32.35
C THR A 293 2.40 -12.04 -32.05
N PRO A 294 1.92 -10.98 -31.40
CA PRO A 294 2.77 -9.86 -30.98
C PRO A 294 3.96 -10.29 -30.12
N ALA A 295 3.78 -11.25 -29.22
CA ALA A 295 4.85 -11.78 -28.36
C ALA A 295 5.91 -12.54 -29.19
N GLU A 296 5.51 -13.40 -30.12
CA GLU A 296 6.45 -14.12 -31.04
C GLU A 296 7.22 -13.15 -31.93
N ARG A 297 6.57 -12.10 -32.41
CA ARG A 297 7.24 -11.03 -33.16
C ARG A 297 8.25 -10.27 -32.34
N ALA A 298 7.91 -9.97 -31.07
CA ALA A 298 8.81 -9.30 -30.14
C ALA A 298 10.05 -10.15 -29.84
N THR A 299 9.88 -11.45 -29.63
CA THR A 299 11.00 -12.40 -29.45
C THR A 299 11.91 -12.44 -30.69
N ALA A 300 11.33 -12.61 -31.88
CA ALA A 300 12.11 -12.63 -33.13
C ALA A 300 12.85 -11.31 -33.38
N LEU A 301 12.23 -10.20 -33.02
CA LEU A 301 12.85 -8.88 -33.14
C LEU A 301 13.97 -8.68 -32.09
N ALA A 302 13.80 -9.15 -30.87
CA ALA A 302 14.85 -9.13 -29.87
C ALA A 302 16.07 -9.97 -30.30
N ASP A 303 15.86 -11.12 -30.90
CA ASP A 303 16.93 -11.94 -31.53
C ASP A 303 17.68 -11.18 -32.63
N THR A 304 16.95 -10.53 -33.52
CA THR A 304 17.54 -9.75 -34.64
C THR A 304 18.33 -8.56 -34.10
N TRP A 305 17.73 -7.85 -33.16
CA TRP A 305 18.37 -6.70 -32.51
C TRP A 305 19.66 -7.13 -31.78
N TRP A 306 19.62 -8.20 -30.99
CA TRP A 306 20.76 -8.71 -30.23
C TRP A 306 21.93 -9.13 -31.13
N THR A 307 21.63 -9.86 -32.21
CA THR A 307 22.66 -10.33 -33.12
C THR A 307 23.31 -9.22 -33.96
N ALA A 308 22.59 -8.13 -34.19
CA ALA A 308 23.10 -6.95 -34.92
C ALA A 308 23.99 -6.04 -34.07
N LEU A 309 23.99 -6.21 -32.74
CA LEU A 309 24.77 -5.34 -31.85
C LEU A 309 26.27 -5.64 -31.97
N PRO A 310 27.14 -4.61 -31.88
CA PRO A 310 28.57 -4.77 -31.71
C PRO A 310 28.90 -5.55 -30.42
N GLU A 311 30.07 -6.19 -30.39
CA GLU A 311 30.47 -7.03 -29.26
C GLU A 311 30.61 -6.23 -27.95
N ALA A 312 31.08 -5.01 -28.02
CA ALA A 312 31.26 -4.14 -26.84
C ALA A 312 29.90 -3.83 -26.17
N GLU A 313 28.89 -3.42 -26.94
CA GLU A 313 27.55 -3.11 -26.42
C GLU A 313 26.86 -4.38 -25.93
N ARG A 314 27.02 -5.52 -26.60
CA ARG A 314 26.55 -6.82 -26.08
C ARG A 314 27.18 -7.16 -24.73
N GLY A 315 28.49 -6.93 -24.56
CA GLY A 315 29.19 -7.09 -23.29
C GLY A 315 28.58 -6.21 -22.18
N ALA A 316 28.36 -4.92 -22.47
CA ALA A 316 27.75 -4.00 -21.52
C ALA A 316 26.31 -4.41 -21.12
N LEU A 317 25.48 -4.80 -22.09
CA LEU A 317 24.11 -5.26 -21.80
C LEU A 317 24.08 -6.58 -21.05
N THR A 318 25.03 -7.49 -21.35
CA THR A 318 25.22 -8.72 -20.57
C THR A 318 25.60 -8.40 -19.12
N ALA A 319 26.50 -7.45 -18.88
CA ALA A 319 26.84 -6.98 -17.55
C ALA A 319 25.62 -6.40 -16.82
N LEU A 320 24.81 -5.55 -17.49
CA LEU A 320 23.56 -5.05 -16.93
C LEU A 320 22.59 -6.17 -16.53
N SER A 321 22.54 -7.23 -17.33
CA SER A 321 21.64 -8.38 -17.04
C SER A 321 22.03 -9.17 -15.81
N THR A 322 23.26 -9.03 -15.30
CA THR A 322 23.72 -9.73 -14.10
C THR A 322 23.25 -9.06 -12.81
N ALA A 323 22.85 -7.79 -12.88
CA ALA A 323 22.54 -6.98 -11.70
C ALA A 323 21.20 -7.31 -11.02
N ASP A 324 20.32 -8.06 -11.69
CA ASP A 324 18.98 -8.38 -11.21
C ASP A 324 18.18 -7.15 -10.71
N GLY A 325 18.29 -6.03 -11.45
CA GLY A 325 17.59 -4.80 -11.14
C GLY A 325 18.15 -3.58 -11.87
N PRO A 326 17.51 -2.42 -11.72
CA PRO A 326 17.96 -1.20 -12.38
C PRO A 326 19.29 -0.71 -11.79
N LEU A 327 20.17 -0.18 -12.64
CA LEU A 327 21.45 0.43 -12.26
C LEU A 327 21.63 1.82 -12.86
N SER A 328 22.35 2.70 -12.13
CA SER A 328 22.90 3.92 -12.70
C SER A 328 23.97 3.62 -13.75
N THR A 329 24.18 4.52 -14.72
CA THR A 329 25.25 4.38 -15.71
C THR A 329 26.62 4.30 -15.05
N GLU A 330 26.82 5.00 -13.95
CA GLU A 330 28.06 5.00 -13.18
C GLU A 330 28.36 3.62 -12.61
N LEU A 331 27.40 3.02 -11.87
CA LEU A 331 27.57 1.70 -11.27
C LEU A 331 27.65 0.61 -12.34
N TRP A 332 26.80 0.68 -13.37
CA TRP A 332 26.85 -0.25 -14.51
C TRP A 332 28.23 -0.30 -15.16
N ALA A 333 28.88 0.88 -15.37
CA ALA A 333 30.20 0.96 -15.97
C ALA A 333 31.32 0.29 -15.15
N THR A 334 31.10 0.05 -13.86
CA THR A 334 32.04 -0.66 -12.98
C THR A 334 31.93 -2.18 -13.02
N LEU A 335 30.85 -2.72 -13.62
CA LEU A 335 30.63 -4.16 -13.66
C LEU A 335 31.61 -4.87 -14.60
N PRO A 336 32.02 -6.12 -14.28
CA PRO A 336 32.82 -6.93 -15.18
C PRO A 336 32.17 -7.08 -16.57
N GLY A 337 32.94 -6.84 -17.60
CA GLY A 337 32.47 -6.95 -18.99
C GLY A 337 31.68 -5.75 -19.51
N ALA A 338 31.41 -4.72 -18.71
CA ALA A 338 30.68 -3.51 -19.13
C ALA A 338 31.47 -2.65 -20.15
N GLY A 339 32.78 -2.77 -20.19
CA GLY A 339 33.60 -2.05 -21.15
C GLY A 339 33.85 -0.57 -20.84
N GLY A 340 33.40 -0.12 -19.66
CA GLY A 340 33.61 1.26 -19.19
C GLY A 340 32.52 2.25 -19.62
N GLU A 341 32.63 3.48 -19.14
CA GLU A 341 31.57 4.50 -19.22
C GLU A 341 31.11 4.83 -20.66
N GLN A 342 32.06 4.92 -21.59
CA GLN A 342 31.70 5.27 -22.99
C GLN A 342 30.89 4.15 -23.68
N VAL A 343 31.25 2.87 -23.43
CA VAL A 343 30.52 1.73 -23.97
C VAL A 343 29.15 1.64 -23.34
N VAL A 344 29.05 1.84 -22.03
CA VAL A 344 27.77 1.85 -21.28
C VAL A 344 26.84 2.95 -21.80
N LYS A 345 27.34 4.15 -22.07
CA LYS A 345 26.53 5.22 -22.69
C LYS A 345 26.01 4.82 -24.07
N SER A 346 26.87 4.23 -24.90
CA SER A 346 26.44 3.72 -26.21
C SER A 346 25.38 2.61 -26.07
N ALA A 347 25.55 1.70 -25.13
CA ALA A 347 24.59 0.63 -24.87
C ALA A 347 23.26 1.17 -24.29
N ALA A 348 23.30 2.19 -23.45
CA ALA A 348 22.12 2.85 -22.87
C ALA A 348 21.27 3.51 -23.96
N ASP A 349 21.86 4.13 -24.97
CA ASP A 349 21.17 4.73 -26.10
C ASP A 349 20.36 3.70 -26.94
N LEU A 350 20.71 2.42 -26.82
CA LEU A 350 20.01 1.32 -27.49
C LEU A 350 18.75 0.86 -26.74
N LEU A 351 18.66 1.18 -25.46
CA LEU A 351 17.52 0.83 -24.62
C LEU A 351 16.42 1.92 -24.66
N PRO A 352 15.16 1.57 -24.36
CA PRO A 352 14.14 2.57 -24.06
C PRO A 352 14.58 3.46 -22.89
N PRO A 353 14.21 4.77 -22.91
CA PRO A 353 14.53 5.64 -21.80
C PRO A 353 13.95 5.05 -20.49
N PRO A 354 14.72 5.06 -19.39
CA PRO A 354 14.28 4.49 -18.14
C PRO A 354 13.14 5.32 -17.53
N PRO A 355 12.20 4.70 -16.80
CA PRO A 355 11.11 5.41 -16.14
C PRO A 355 11.59 6.36 -15.02
N MET A 356 12.71 6.04 -14.40
CA MET A 356 13.42 6.91 -13.46
C MET A 356 14.72 7.35 -14.11
N ALA A 357 15.06 8.62 -13.96
CA ALA A 357 16.29 9.17 -14.50
C ALA A 357 17.52 8.35 -14.07
N ASP A 358 18.34 7.96 -15.03
CA ASP A 358 19.57 7.19 -14.85
C ASP A 358 19.42 5.85 -14.08
N ARG A 359 18.27 5.18 -14.23
CA ARG A 359 18.03 3.83 -13.66
C ARG A 359 17.76 2.83 -14.77
N TRP A 360 18.82 2.27 -15.34
CA TRP A 360 18.81 1.40 -16.51
C TRP A 360 18.55 -0.06 -16.16
N GLN A 361 17.63 -0.68 -16.87
CA GLN A 361 17.39 -2.13 -16.86
C GLN A 361 16.99 -2.59 -18.26
N LEU A 362 17.14 -3.86 -18.50
CA LEU A 362 16.74 -4.44 -19.79
C LEU A 362 15.22 -4.42 -19.93
N ARG A 363 14.74 -3.70 -20.93
CA ARG A 363 13.33 -3.62 -21.35
C ARG A 363 13.24 -3.56 -22.86
N PRO A 364 12.21 -4.11 -23.51
CA PRO A 364 11.13 -4.94 -22.94
C PRO A 364 11.62 -6.31 -22.44
N ASP A 365 10.73 -7.10 -21.82
CA ASP A 365 11.09 -8.37 -21.18
C ASP A 365 11.69 -9.37 -22.20
N GLU A 366 11.28 -9.34 -23.48
CA GLU A 366 11.85 -10.17 -24.53
C GLU A 366 13.34 -9.87 -24.78
N VAL A 367 13.74 -8.61 -24.65
CA VAL A 367 15.18 -8.21 -24.69
C VAL A 367 15.90 -8.76 -23.47
N ALA A 368 15.32 -8.63 -22.29
CA ALA A 368 15.90 -9.17 -21.05
C ALA A 368 16.08 -10.69 -21.13
N HIS A 369 15.05 -11.42 -21.58
CA HIS A 369 15.10 -12.86 -21.79
C HIS A 369 16.14 -13.26 -22.83
N ARG A 370 16.25 -12.51 -23.93
CA ARG A 370 17.23 -12.79 -24.98
C ARG A 370 18.67 -12.64 -24.47
N VAL A 371 18.94 -11.55 -23.76
CA VAL A 371 20.26 -11.32 -23.16
C VAL A 371 20.58 -12.39 -22.13
N ALA A 372 19.62 -12.73 -21.27
CA ALA A 372 19.78 -13.77 -20.26
C ALA A 372 20.04 -15.17 -20.85
N ALA A 373 19.43 -15.48 -22.00
CA ALA A 373 19.63 -16.76 -22.68
C ALA A 373 21.05 -16.92 -23.28
N ASP A 374 21.70 -15.82 -23.62
CA ASP A 374 23.05 -15.83 -24.24
C ASP A 374 24.19 -15.69 -23.22
N ARG A 375 23.89 -15.26 -22.00
CA ARG A 375 24.90 -15.10 -20.94
C ARG A 375 25.21 -16.41 -20.23
N PRO A 376 26.45 -16.60 -19.75
CA PRO A 376 26.77 -17.69 -18.83
C PRO A 376 25.98 -17.53 -17.53
N PRO A 377 25.77 -18.62 -16.77
CA PRO A 377 25.23 -18.52 -15.41
C PRO A 377 26.01 -17.52 -14.57
N VAL A 378 25.29 -16.70 -13.79
CA VAL A 378 25.93 -15.69 -12.94
C VAL A 378 26.58 -16.38 -11.74
N ASP A 379 27.86 -16.19 -11.57
CA ASP A 379 28.54 -16.51 -10.32
C ASP A 379 28.31 -15.36 -9.33
N HIS A 380 27.23 -15.48 -8.54
CA HIS A 380 26.83 -14.46 -7.59
C HIS A 380 27.89 -14.25 -6.49
N GLY A 381 28.65 -15.29 -6.11
CA GLY A 381 29.75 -15.17 -5.15
C GLY A 381 30.90 -14.33 -5.69
N ALA A 382 31.32 -14.58 -6.93
CA ALA A 382 32.34 -13.78 -7.57
C ALA A 382 31.88 -12.32 -7.77
N MET A 383 30.64 -12.10 -8.24
CA MET A 383 30.07 -10.75 -8.41
C MET A 383 29.96 -10.00 -7.09
N MET A 384 29.61 -10.67 -6.00
CA MET A 384 29.59 -10.08 -4.65
C MET A 384 30.97 -9.49 -4.28
N TRP A 385 32.05 -10.25 -4.52
CA TRP A 385 33.42 -9.79 -4.22
C TRP A 385 33.86 -8.63 -5.11
N GLU A 386 33.51 -8.64 -6.40
CA GLU A 386 33.79 -7.54 -7.32
C GLU A 386 33.07 -6.25 -6.89
N VAL A 387 31.81 -6.32 -6.52
CA VAL A 387 31.03 -5.19 -6.03
C VAL A 387 31.58 -4.67 -4.70
N ALA A 388 31.96 -5.60 -3.78
CA ALA A 388 32.55 -5.26 -2.49
C ALA A 388 33.90 -4.54 -2.64
N GLY A 389 34.70 -4.90 -3.65
CA GLY A 389 35.98 -4.24 -3.95
C GLY A 389 35.85 -2.75 -4.29
N GLY A 390 34.66 -2.29 -4.69
CA GLY A 390 34.36 -0.87 -4.93
C GLY A 390 33.87 -0.10 -3.70
N ILE A 391 33.75 -0.73 -2.54
CA ILE A 391 33.37 -0.06 -1.28
C ILE A 391 34.59 0.63 -0.69
N PRO A 392 34.53 1.94 -0.36
CA PRO A 392 35.60 2.66 0.30
C PRO A 392 36.00 2.01 1.63
N VAL A 393 37.25 2.20 2.04
CA VAL A 393 37.77 1.68 3.30
C VAL A 393 37.97 2.84 4.28
N ARG A 394 37.43 2.67 5.51
CA ARG A 394 37.65 3.64 6.59
C ARG A 394 39.07 3.62 7.11
N ALA A 395 39.45 4.65 7.90
CA ALA A 395 40.75 4.76 8.51
C ALA A 395 41.14 3.59 9.46
N ASP A 396 40.11 2.90 10.00
CA ASP A 396 40.27 1.71 10.85
C ASP A 396 40.46 0.40 10.05
N GLY A 397 40.41 0.47 8.72
CA GLY A 397 40.52 -0.69 7.82
C GLY A 397 39.20 -1.40 7.52
N GLY A 398 38.09 -1.01 8.14
CA GLY A 398 36.74 -1.53 7.85
C GLY A 398 36.09 -0.91 6.62
N PRO A 399 35.05 -1.52 6.06
CA PRO A 399 34.31 -0.92 4.94
C PRO A 399 33.56 0.35 5.38
N ASP A 400 33.60 1.38 4.54
CA ASP A 400 32.82 2.61 4.75
C ASP A 400 31.44 2.45 4.10
N LEU A 401 30.52 1.78 4.81
CA LEU A 401 29.17 1.54 4.33
C LEU A 401 28.34 2.83 4.30
N ALA A 402 28.58 3.74 5.25
CA ALA A 402 27.90 5.02 5.33
C ALA A 402 28.29 5.99 4.21
N GLY A 403 29.57 5.95 3.78
CA GLY A 403 30.07 6.73 2.66
C GLY A 403 29.87 6.07 1.29
N SER A 404 29.30 4.86 1.25
CA SER A 404 29.08 4.12 0.00
C SER A 404 27.78 4.54 -0.68
N ASP A 405 27.77 4.39 -2.02
CA ASP A 405 26.53 4.54 -2.79
C ASP A 405 25.50 3.47 -2.37
N PRO A 406 24.28 3.87 -1.96
CA PRO A 406 23.22 2.94 -1.57
C PRO A 406 22.87 1.90 -2.65
N GLU A 407 23.02 2.25 -3.93
CA GLU A 407 22.80 1.35 -5.06
C GLU A 407 23.88 0.25 -5.12
N ARG A 408 25.13 0.58 -4.85
CA ARG A 408 26.22 -0.41 -4.75
C ARG A 408 25.99 -1.37 -3.60
N LEU A 409 25.56 -0.87 -2.45
CA LEU A 409 25.22 -1.72 -1.29
C LEU A 409 24.02 -2.62 -1.61
N ALA A 410 23.01 -2.12 -2.33
CA ALA A 410 21.90 -2.91 -2.79
C ALA A 410 22.34 -4.02 -3.77
N LEU A 411 23.24 -3.70 -4.70
CA LEU A 411 23.78 -4.68 -5.64
C LEU A 411 24.59 -5.76 -4.90
N LEU A 412 25.43 -5.36 -3.94
CA LEU A 412 26.17 -6.26 -3.06
C LEU A 412 25.24 -7.25 -2.36
N LEU A 413 24.18 -6.74 -1.71
CA LEU A 413 23.24 -7.54 -0.96
C LEU A 413 22.42 -8.47 -1.88
N ARG A 414 22.05 -8.03 -3.09
CA ARG A 414 21.38 -8.88 -4.09
C ARG A 414 22.23 -10.09 -4.44
N HIS A 415 23.50 -9.88 -4.75
CA HIS A 415 24.41 -10.99 -5.07
C HIS A 415 24.72 -11.87 -3.87
N ALA A 416 24.94 -11.30 -2.69
CA ALA A 416 25.15 -12.06 -1.46
C ALA A 416 23.97 -12.97 -1.17
N SER A 417 22.74 -12.45 -1.18
CA SER A 417 21.53 -13.22 -0.89
C SER A 417 21.15 -14.20 -2.01
N ALA A 418 21.61 -13.99 -3.24
CA ALA A 418 21.45 -14.94 -4.33
C ALA A 418 22.48 -16.08 -4.28
N ALA A 419 23.69 -15.81 -3.78
CA ALA A 419 24.71 -16.84 -3.54
C ALA A 419 24.36 -17.70 -2.32
N ASP A 420 23.91 -17.06 -1.24
CA ASP A 420 23.50 -17.70 0.01
C ASP A 420 22.30 -16.92 0.59
N PRO A 421 21.09 -17.49 0.57
CA PRO A 421 19.92 -16.86 1.17
C PRO A 421 20.07 -16.52 2.65
N ALA A 422 20.86 -17.31 3.39
CA ALA A 422 21.14 -17.08 4.81
C ALA A 422 22.44 -16.29 5.02
N THR A 423 22.85 -15.48 4.06
CA THR A 423 24.10 -14.72 4.10
C THR A 423 24.27 -13.95 5.41
N PRO A 424 25.48 -14.02 6.05
CA PRO A 424 25.78 -13.22 7.24
C PRO A 424 25.64 -11.70 7.05
N MET A 425 25.60 -11.22 5.81
CA MET A 425 25.39 -9.79 5.51
C MET A 425 24.02 -9.28 5.97
N LEU A 426 23.06 -10.17 6.22
CA LEU A 426 21.76 -9.82 6.80
C LEU A 426 21.84 -9.48 8.31
N ASP A 427 22.96 -9.79 8.96
CA ASP A 427 23.22 -9.40 10.34
C ASP A 427 24.08 -8.12 10.45
N GLU A 428 24.56 -7.59 9.31
CA GLU A 428 25.35 -6.37 9.24
C GLU A 428 24.42 -5.13 9.26
N LEU A 429 24.13 -4.63 10.45
CA LEU A 429 23.19 -3.51 10.66
C LEU A 429 23.52 -2.27 9.81
N ASP A 430 24.81 -1.87 9.75
CA ASP A 430 25.23 -0.71 8.96
C ASP A 430 24.95 -0.90 7.46
N LEU A 431 25.08 -2.12 6.93
CA LEU A 431 24.71 -2.43 5.55
C LEU A 431 23.21 -2.23 5.33
N LEU A 432 22.38 -2.75 6.23
CA LEU A 432 20.92 -2.64 6.13
C LEU A 432 20.43 -1.21 6.27
N LEU A 433 21.10 -0.41 7.10
CA LEU A 433 20.78 1.02 7.28
C LEU A 433 21.08 1.86 6.04
N HIS A 434 22.08 1.49 5.25
CA HIS A 434 22.56 2.30 4.12
C HIS A 434 22.14 1.74 2.76
N ALA A 435 21.87 0.44 2.62
CA ALA A 435 21.36 -0.15 1.38
C ALA A 435 19.93 0.30 1.04
N GLU A 436 19.51 0.07 -0.19
CA GLU A 436 18.15 0.39 -0.65
C GLU A 436 17.11 -0.49 0.08
N PRO A 437 16.07 0.09 0.73
CA PRO A 437 15.14 -0.66 1.57
C PRO A 437 14.41 -1.81 0.86
N ALA A 438 14.04 -1.63 -0.40
CA ALA A 438 13.38 -2.67 -1.18
C ALA A 438 14.26 -3.91 -1.34
N THR A 439 15.57 -3.69 -1.58
CA THR A 439 16.55 -4.79 -1.70
C THR A 439 16.75 -5.53 -0.37
N VAL A 440 16.81 -4.79 0.75
CA VAL A 440 16.91 -5.40 2.08
C VAL A 440 15.67 -6.25 2.39
N THR A 441 14.49 -5.71 2.10
CA THR A 441 13.23 -6.45 2.27
C THR A 441 13.20 -7.73 1.43
N ALA A 442 13.64 -7.65 0.17
CA ALA A 442 13.72 -8.81 -0.72
C ALA A 442 14.72 -9.85 -0.23
N ALA A 443 15.86 -9.43 0.32
CA ALA A 443 16.87 -10.32 0.86
C ALA A 443 16.38 -11.09 2.10
N PHE A 444 15.71 -10.42 3.04
CA PHE A 444 15.08 -11.08 4.19
C PHE A 444 13.97 -12.03 3.76
N GLN A 445 13.13 -11.64 2.81
CA GLN A 445 12.07 -12.53 2.30
C GLN A 445 12.66 -13.79 1.64
N ARG A 446 13.76 -13.64 0.88
CA ARG A 446 14.46 -14.78 0.28
C ARG A 446 15.03 -15.72 1.34
N ALA A 447 15.58 -15.17 2.43
CA ALA A 447 16.06 -15.97 3.56
C ALA A 447 14.93 -16.75 4.23
N GLU A 448 13.79 -16.10 4.45
CA GLU A 448 12.59 -16.73 5.02
C GLU A 448 12.05 -17.84 4.10
N ASP A 449 11.92 -17.59 2.79
CA ASP A 449 11.47 -18.57 1.80
C ASP A 449 12.41 -19.78 1.70
N ALA A 450 13.70 -19.59 1.96
CA ALA A 450 14.70 -20.66 2.06
C ALA A 450 14.70 -21.39 3.41
N GLY A 451 13.86 -20.98 4.36
CA GLY A 451 13.78 -21.58 5.70
C GLY A 451 14.92 -21.18 6.65
N ALA A 452 15.58 -20.05 6.41
CA ALA A 452 16.58 -19.52 7.34
C ALA A 452 15.91 -19.12 8.68
N PRO A 453 16.64 -19.21 9.80
CA PRO A 453 16.12 -18.76 11.10
C PRO A 453 15.76 -17.27 11.06
N VAL A 454 14.61 -16.92 11.62
CA VAL A 454 14.21 -15.52 11.75
C VAL A 454 15.01 -14.87 12.86
N THR A 455 15.89 -13.93 12.53
CA THR A 455 16.66 -13.15 13.50
C THR A 455 15.83 -12.00 14.07
N ALA A 456 16.23 -11.44 15.23
CA ALA A 456 15.59 -10.24 15.78
C ALA A 456 15.60 -9.06 14.78
N LEU A 457 16.68 -8.94 14.00
CA LEU A 457 16.82 -7.90 12.99
C LEU A 457 15.89 -8.13 11.79
N ALA A 458 15.75 -9.38 11.33
CA ALA A 458 14.78 -9.74 10.28
C ALA A 458 13.34 -9.42 10.70
N GLU A 459 12.98 -9.75 11.95
CA GLU A 459 11.65 -9.44 12.48
C GLU A 459 11.42 -7.93 12.62
N ALA A 460 12.40 -7.21 13.17
CA ALA A 460 12.34 -5.74 13.28
C ALA A 460 12.18 -5.08 11.91
N TRP A 461 12.94 -5.55 10.92
CA TRP A 461 12.82 -5.07 9.54
C TRP A 461 11.43 -5.37 8.95
N ARG A 462 10.93 -6.58 9.11
CA ARG A 462 9.60 -6.99 8.63
C ARG A 462 8.50 -6.07 9.16
N LEU A 463 8.63 -5.62 10.40
CA LEU A 463 7.68 -4.72 11.06
C LEU A 463 7.82 -3.26 10.60
N ALA A 464 9.03 -2.83 10.27
CA ALA A 464 9.33 -1.47 9.79
C ALA A 464 9.07 -1.28 8.29
N ALA A 465 9.31 -2.32 7.48
CA ALA A 465 9.35 -2.26 6.01
C ALA A 465 8.06 -1.78 5.31
N PRO A 466 6.85 -1.98 5.84
CA PRO A 466 5.64 -1.48 5.21
C PRO A 466 5.58 0.05 5.07
N ASP A 467 6.20 0.79 5.98
CA ASP A 467 6.24 2.26 5.95
C ASP A 467 7.51 2.74 5.23
N ARG A 468 7.38 3.09 3.96
CA ARG A 468 8.50 3.60 3.14
C ARG A 468 9.09 4.90 3.69
N ASP A 469 8.27 5.76 4.28
CA ASP A 469 8.73 7.04 4.84
C ASP A 469 9.58 6.81 6.10
N ALA A 470 9.24 5.77 6.89
CA ALA A 470 10.06 5.35 8.03
C ALA A 470 11.45 4.85 7.60
N LEU A 471 11.56 4.33 6.37
CA LEU A 471 12.80 3.80 5.82
C LEU A 471 13.53 4.74 4.86
N ALA A 472 13.02 5.95 4.64
CA ALA A 472 13.52 6.84 3.58
C ALA A 472 14.99 7.26 3.78
N ARG A 473 15.39 7.55 5.04
CA ARG A 473 16.75 7.98 5.39
C ARG A 473 17.38 7.01 6.39
N PRO A 474 18.71 6.80 6.36
CA PRO A 474 19.40 5.92 7.30
C PRO A 474 19.08 6.21 8.79
N ALA A 475 19.04 7.50 9.17
CA ALA A 475 18.70 7.89 10.54
C ALA A 475 17.26 7.56 10.93
N ASP A 476 16.29 7.68 10.01
CA ASP A 476 14.90 7.30 10.26
C ASP A 476 14.78 5.77 10.40
N ARG A 477 15.50 5.00 9.55
CA ARG A 477 15.60 3.54 9.67
C ARG A 477 16.18 3.13 11.02
N ALA A 478 17.28 3.77 11.43
CA ALA A 478 17.87 3.50 12.73
C ALA A 478 16.88 3.78 13.86
N ALA A 479 16.10 4.87 13.79
CA ALA A 479 15.09 5.20 14.78
C ALA A 479 13.99 4.15 14.88
N VAL A 480 13.43 3.71 13.76
CA VAL A 480 12.37 2.69 13.76
C VAL A 480 12.91 1.31 14.16
N LEU A 481 14.11 0.94 13.69
CA LEU A 481 14.74 -0.33 14.09
C LEU A 481 15.10 -0.34 15.58
N HIS A 482 15.58 0.78 16.14
CA HIS A 482 15.74 0.92 17.58
C HIS A 482 14.45 0.55 18.34
N ALA A 483 13.30 1.08 17.90
CA ALA A 483 12.03 0.79 18.55
C ALA A 483 11.67 -0.71 18.52
N TRP A 484 11.92 -1.40 17.41
CA TRP A 484 11.56 -2.80 17.28
C TRP A 484 12.59 -3.77 17.87
N LEU A 485 13.86 -3.38 17.97
CA LEU A 485 14.94 -4.19 18.56
C LEU A 485 15.00 -4.08 20.09
N THR A 486 14.49 -3.01 20.67
CA THR A 486 14.46 -2.83 22.15
C THR A 486 13.78 -4.03 22.82
N GLY A 487 14.49 -4.67 23.77
CA GLY A 487 14.03 -5.87 24.47
C GLY A 487 14.13 -7.18 23.67
N ARG A 488 14.65 -7.14 22.44
CA ARG A 488 14.89 -8.32 21.58
C ARG A 488 16.37 -8.51 21.27
N ASP A 489 17.04 -7.42 20.94
CA ASP A 489 18.49 -7.32 20.72
C ASP A 489 18.95 -5.93 21.17
N ASP A 490 19.25 -5.80 22.45
CA ASP A 490 19.59 -4.51 23.06
C ASP A 490 20.92 -3.94 22.55
N GLN A 491 21.84 -4.77 22.04
CA GLN A 491 23.09 -4.30 21.45
C GLN A 491 22.82 -3.57 20.12
N SER A 492 22.09 -4.21 19.22
CA SER A 492 21.69 -3.59 17.97
C SER A 492 20.74 -2.40 18.17
N ALA A 493 19.86 -2.47 19.17
CA ALA A 493 18.99 -1.35 19.55
C ALA A 493 19.78 -0.12 20.02
N ALA A 494 20.80 -0.32 20.86
CA ALA A 494 21.67 0.78 21.31
C ALA A 494 22.45 1.40 20.14
N HIS A 495 23.01 0.60 19.26
CA HIS A 495 23.69 1.09 18.05
C HIS A 495 22.75 1.90 17.15
N CYS A 496 21.54 1.41 16.94
CA CYS A 496 20.50 2.16 16.21
C CYS A 496 20.16 3.48 16.90
N ALA A 497 20.05 3.51 18.23
CA ALA A 497 19.77 4.74 18.98
C ALA A 497 20.84 5.82 18.77
N ASP A 498 22.11 5.41 18.77
CA ASP A 498 23.24 6.32 18.53
C ASP A 498 23.19 6.92 17.11
N LEU A 499 22.85 6.12 16.11
CA LEU A 499 22.78 6.55 14.70
C LEU A 499 21.51 7.36 14.36
N ALA A 500 20.44 7.13 15.09
CA ALA A 500 19.13 7.74 14.80
C ALA A 500 19.13 9.26 15.00
N ALA A 501 19.94 9.80 15.93
CA ALA A 501 19.90 11.20 16.35
C ALA A 501 18.45 11.69 16.63
N ALA A 502 17.56 10.78 17.03
CA ALA A 502 16.13 11.02 17.21
C ALA A 502 15.88 11.81 18.49
N ARG A 503 14.83 12.65 18.50
CA ARG A 503 14.37 13.37 19.69
C ARG A 503 13.50 12.51 20.62
N TRP A 504 13.52 11.21 20.43
CA TRP A 504 12.77 10.24 21.20
C TRP A 504 13.52 8.93 21.24
N HIS A 505 13.23 8.10 22.22
CA HIS A 505 13.71 6.71 22.26
C HIS A 505 12.65 5.79 22.86
N THR A 506 12.79 4.51 22.58
CA THR A 506 11.93 3.47 23.14
C THR A 506 12.46 3.02 24.49
N VAL A 507 11.59 3.02 25.49
CA VAL A 507 11.92 2.58 26.84
C VAL A 507 11.75 1.08 26.97
N TRP A 508 10.64 0.55 26.42
CA TRP A 508 10.37 -0.87 26.35
C TRP A 508 9.50 -1.18 25.13
N ASN A 509 9.59 -2.42 24.66
CA ASN A 509 8.80 -2.98 23.60
C ASN A 509 8.28 -4.34 24.04
N ARG A 510 6.97 -4.54 23.95
CA ARG A 510 6.29 -5.78 24.24
C ARG A 510 5.59 -6.29 23.00
N PRO A 511 5.94 -7.49 22.47
CA PRO A 511 5.18 -8.14 21.42
C PRO A 511 3.73 -8.37 21.84
N ALA A 512 2.80 -8.30 20.89
CA ALA A 512 1.41 -8.67 21.10
C ALA A 512 1.30 -10.18 21.30
N ALA A 513 0.50 -10.60 22.30
CA ALA A 513 0.24 -12.02 22.55
C ALA A 513 -0.78 -12.59 21.55
N GLY A 514 -1.57 -11.75 20.91
CA GLY A 514 -2.56 -12.10 19.90
C GLY A 514 -2.39 -11.29 18.61
N PRO A 515 -3.25 -11.51 17.60
CA PRO A 515 -3.11 -10.89 16.29
C PRO A 515 -3.28 -9.36 16.30
N CYS A 516 -3.71 -8.75 17.40
CA CYS A 516 -4.06 -7.33 17.39
C CYS A 516 -4.20 -6.75 18.80
N MET A 517 -3.37 -5.80 19.16
CA MET A 517 -3.65 -4.88 20.26
C MET A 517 -4.53 -3.75 19.77
N THR A 518 -5.69 -3.57 20.37
CA THR A 518 -6.72 -2.71 19.80
C THR A 518 -7.01 -1.47 20.63
N ALA A 519 -6.77 -1.48 21.95
CA ALA A 519 -7.04 -0.34 22.79
C ALA A 519 -6.12 -0.26 23.99
N LEU A 520 -5.81 0.97 24.43
CA LEU A 520 -5.14 1.29 25.66
C LEU A 520 -5.98 2.29 26.45
N GLY A 521 -5.95 2.17 27.76
CA GLY A 521 -6.57 3.15 28.65
C GLY A 521 -5.75 3.29 29.92
N VAL A 522 -5.83 4.45 30.56
CA VAL A 522 -5.28 4.62 31.90
C VAL A 522 -6.06 3.69 32.84
N GLY A 523 -5.35 2.84 33.59
CA GLY A 523 -5.98 1.90 34.52
C GLY A 523 -6.82 2.57 35.59
N PRO A 524 -7.80 1.86 36.15
CA PRO A 524 -8.66 2.38 37.21
C PRO A 524 -7.90 2.70 38.51
N THR A 525 -6.73 2.10 38.68
CA THR A 525 -5.81 2.40 39.77
C THR A 525 -4.71 3.34 39.27
N ALA A 526 -4.39 4.37 40.00
CA ALA A 526 -3.38 5.34 39.58
C ALA A 526 -2.05 4.64 39.19
N GLY A 527 -1.55 4.96 38.02
CA GLY A 527 -0.30 4.45 37.48
C GLY A 527 -0.37 3.11 36.76
N SER A 528 -1.56 2.49 36.55
CA SER A 528 -1.70 1.26 35.74
C SER A 528 -2.30 1.54 34.38
N LEU A 529 -1.94 0.71 33.38
CA LEU A 529 -2.52 0.73 32.04
C LEU A 529 -3.53 -0.40 31.87
N LEU A 530 -4.64 -0.11 31.19
CA LEU A 530 -5.52 -1.13 30.63
C LEU A 530 -5.00 -1.52 29.26
N LEU A 531 -4.80 -2.80 29.05
CA LEU A 531 -4.28 -3.35 27.80
C LEU A 531 -5.22 -4.43 27.28
N ALA A 532 -5.83 -4.19 26.15
CA ALA A 532 -6.57 -5.21 25.41
C ALA A 532 -5.63 -5.86 24.39
N ASP A 533 -5.43 -7.17 24.52
CA ASP A 533 -4.55 -7.96 23.67
C ASP A 533 -5.31 -9.21 23.21
N GLY A 534 -5.74 -9.21 21.97
CA GLY A 534 -6.59 -10.27 21.44
C GLY A 534 -7.90 -10.40 22.21
N THR A 535 -8.08 -11.48 22.95
CA THR A 535 -9.28 -11.78 23.74
C THR A 535 -9.11 -11.51 25.24
N ALA A 536 -7.99 -10.95 25.67
CA ALA A 536 -7.70 -10.69 27.07
C ALA A 536 -7.61 -9.20 27.39
N LEU A 537 -8.16 -8.81 28.54
CA LEU A 537 -7.92 -7.49 29.15
C LEU A 537 -6.96 -7.67 30.32
N GLY A 538 -5.83 -6.98 30.25
CA GLY A 538 -4.81 -6.96 31.29
C GLY A 538 -4.64 -5.59 31.93
N LEU A 539 -4.09 -5.58 33.16
CA LEU A 539 -3.47 -4.40 33.77
C LEU A 539 -1.96 -4.50 33.56
N ALA A 540 -1.34 -3.44 33.08
CA ALA A 540 0.09 -3.39 32.83
C ALA A 540 0.76 -2.27 33.64
N ASP A 541 2.01 -2.50 34.03
CA ASP A 541 2.88 -1.47 34.58
C ASP A 541 3.37 -0.57 33.42
N PRO A 542 3.09 0.73 33.44
CA PRO A 542 3.53 1.62 32.37
C PRO A 542 5.04 1.78 32.26
N ALA A 543 5.81 1.56 33.33
CA ALA A 543 7.26 1.72 33.34
C ALA A 543 7.99 0.54 32.63
N THR A 544 7.40 -0.66 32.68
CA THR A 544 8.04 -1.90 32.18
C THR A 544 7.25 -2.59 31.08
N GLY A 545 5.96 -2.26 30.92
CA GLY A 545 5.05 -2.97 30.02
C GLY A 545 4.64 -4.37 30.52
N GLU A 546 5.06 -4.78 31.71
CA GLU A 546 4.72 -6.10 32.27
C GLU A 546 3.25 -6.15 32.68
N ILE A 547 2.59 -7.28 32.41
CA ILE A 547 1.23 -7.54 32.89
C ILE A 547 1.29 -7.86 34.38
N VAL A 548 0.68 -6.99 35.18
CA VAL A 548 0.58 -7.13 36.64
C VAL A 548 -0.74 -7.79 37.08
N GLY A 549 -1.72 -7.88 36.18
CA GLY A 549 -2.98 -8.57 36.43
C GLY A 549 -3.80 -8.77 35.16
N THR A 550 -4.47 -9.93 35.03
CA THR A 550 -5.43 -10.22 33.97
C THR A 550 -6.83 -10.21 34.56
N THR A 551 -7.74 -9.45 33.99
CA THR A 551 -9.02 -9.15 34.65
C THR A 551 -10.24 -9.76 34.02
N SER A 552 -10.26 -10.02 32.72
CA SER A 552 -11.40 -10.64 32.03
C SER A 552 -11.04 -11.11 30.63
N GLU A 553 -11.79 -12.12 30.16
CA GLU A 553 -11.83 -12.43 28.74
C GLU A 553 -12.72 -11.41 28.02
N LEU A 554 -12.24 -10.91 26.88
CA LEU A 554 -13.00 -10.05 26.01
C LEU A 554 -13.88 -10.90 25.11
N THR A 555 -15.18 -10.64 25.10
CA THR A 555 -16.12 -11.29 24.15
C THR A 555 -15.98 -10.74 22.74
N GLU A 556 -15.40 -9.55 22.60
CA GLU A 556 -15.11 -8.86 21.35
C GLU A 556 -13.60 -8.81 21.12
N PRO A 557 -13.07 -9.50 20.12
CA PRO A 557 -11.62 -9.56 19.89
C PRO A 557 -11.01 -8.25 19.40
N HIS A 558 -11.81 -7.30 18.93
CA HIS A 558 -11.35 -6.06 18.30
C HIS A 558 -12.10 -4.83 18.83
N PRO A 559 -11.87 -4.42 20.08
CA PRO A 559 -12.48 -3.21 20.61
C PRO A 559 -11.96 -1.97 19.86
N ARG A 560 -12.83 -0.96 19.70
CA ARG A 560 -12.45 0.33 19.08
C ARG A 560 -11.74 1.25 20.06
N SER A 561 -12.18 1.25 21.32
CA SER A 561 -11.60 2.08 22.37
C SER A 561 -11.83 1.47 23.75
N LEU A 562 -10.98 1.83 24.67
CA LEU A 562 -11.04 1.46 26.08
C LEU A 562 -10.98 2.71 26.95
N ALA A 563 -11.75 2.76 28.02
CA ALA A 563 -11.73 3.86 28.97
C ALA A 563 -11.78 3.33 30.39
N ALA A 564 -10.92 3.85 31.24
CA ALA A 564 -11.03 3.63 32.69
C ALA A 564 -12.18 4.47 33.28
N THR A 565 -12.78 4.00 34.37
CA THR A 565 -13.86 4.69 35.07
C THR A 565 -13.53 4.94 36.54
N PRO A 566 -14.15 5.92 37.18
CA PRO A 566 -13.93 6.21 38.61
C PRO A 566 -14.42 5.09 39.51
N PHE A 567 -15.21 4.14 39.01
CA PHE A 567 -15.74 3.01 39.75
C PHE A 567 -14.74 1.85 39.92
N GLY A 568 -13.52 2.01 39.36
CA GLY A 568 -12.47 1.00 39.38
C GLY A 568 -12.53 -0.01 38.27
N GLY A 569 -13.60 -0.03 37.46
CA GLY A 569 -13.73 -0.84 36.26
C GLY A 569 -13.38 -0.10 34.97
N ALA A 570 -13.75 -0.68 33.83
CA ALA A 570 -13.50 -0.11 32.50
C ALA A 570 -14.76 -0.11 31.64
N LEU A 571 -14.73 0.71 30.60
CA LEU A 571 -15.71 0.70 29.50
C LEU A 571 -14.99 0.32 28.21
N LEU A 572 -15.57 -0.61 27.49
CA LEU A 572 -15.11 -1.01 26.16
C LEU A 572 -16.13 -0.52 25.13
N LEU A 573 -15.63 0.09 24.06
CA LEU A 573 -16.42 0.40 22.88
C LEU A 573 -16.21 -0.71 21.85
N ASP A 574 -17.26 -1.43 21.53
CA ASP A 574 -17.19 -2.52 20.54
C ASP A 574 -17.21 -2.01 19.08
N ALA A 575 -17.00 -2.92 18.14
CA ALA A 575 -16.99 -2.60 16.71
C ALA A 575 -18.33 -2.05 16.21
N SER A 576 -19.44 -2.35 16.89
CA SER A 576 -20.78 -1.85 16.53
C SER A 576 -21.10 -0.47 17.12
N GLY A 577 -20.22 0.09 17.94
CA GLY A 577 -20.43 1.38 18.59
C GLY A 577 -21.19 1.32 19.91
N VAL A 578 -21.28 0.13 20.51
CA VAL A 578 -21.93 -0.09 21.80
C VAL A 578 -20.91 -0.09 22.93
N LEU A 579 -21.21 0.66 24.00
CA LEU A 579 -20.38 0.69 25.21
C LEU A 579 -20.75 -0.50 26.12
N ARG A 580 -19.73 -1.27 26.51
CA ARG A 580 -19.86 -2.42 27.42
C ARG A 580 -19.07 -2.17 28.70
N PRO A 581 -19.69 -2.34 29.88
CA PRO A 581 -18.95 -2.27 31.12
C PRO A 581 -18.11 -3.54 31.31
N LEU A 582 -16.85 -3.36 31.69
CA LEU A 582 -15.95 -4.44 32.03
C LEU A 582 -15.61 -4.41 33.52
N THR A 583 -15.50 -5.58 34.12
CA THR A 583 -15.05 -5.73 35.51
C THR A 583 -13.52 -5.82 35.53
N VAL A 584 -12.91 -5.00 36.36
CA VAL A 584 -11.46 -4.97 36.62
C VAL A 584 -11.27 -5.20 38.10
N ASP A 585 -10.54 -6.24 38.51
CA ASP A 585 -10.31 -6.61 39.92
C ASP A 585 -11.59 -6.62 40.79
N GLY A 586 -12.71 -7.10 40.19
CA GLY A 586 -14.01 -7.16 40.87
C GLY A 586 -14.82 -5.84 40.86
N ALA A 587 -14.25 -4.74 40.37
CA ALA A 587 -14.96 -3.48 40.20
C ALA A 587 -15.62 -3.35 38.83
N VAL A 588 -16.91 -3.02 38.79
CA VAL A 588 -17.70 -2.88 37.56
C VAL A 588 -17.47 -1.51 36.93
N GLY A 589 -17.33 -1.47 35.57
CA GLY A 589 -16.98 -0.27 34.84
C GLY A 589 -17.99 0.88 34.90
N ALA A 590 -19.28 0.59 35.00
CA ALA A 590 -20.33 1.59 35.25
C ALA A 590 -21.63 0.93 35.70
N PRO A 591 -22.47 1.59 36.50
CA PRO A 591 -23.83 1.17 36.78
C PRO A 591 -24.65 1.12 35.45
N SER A 592 -25.49 0.11 35.29
CA SER A 592 -26.28 -0.11 34.08
C SER A 592 -27.11 1.11 33.64
N GLY A 593 -27.71 1.84 34.57
CA GLY A 593 -28.50 3.04 34.27
C GLY A 593 -27.72 4.25 33.73
N VAL A 594 -26.38 4.23 33.81
CA VAL A 594 -25.53 5.31 33.25
C VAL A 594 -25.34 5.11 31.75
N LEU A 595 -25.28 3.85 31.31
CA LEU A 595 -25.00 3.49 29.89
C LEU A 595 -26.22 3.61 29.01
N ASP A 596 -27.42 3.32 29.53
CA ASP A 596 -28.68 3.34 28.78
C ASP A 596 -29.03 4.75 28.22
N ALA A 597 -28.45 5.79 28.79
CA ALA A 597 -28.64 7.19 28.36
C ALA A 597 -27.63 7.67 27.32
N LEU A 598 -26.66 6.83 26.91
CA LEU A 598 -25.62 7.17 25.93
C LEU A 598 -26.03 6.69 24.56
N GLY A 599 -26.16 7.62 23.62
CA GLY A 599 -26.43 7.30 22.20
C GLY A 599 -25.25 6.59 21.53
N PRO A 600 -25.36 6.23 20.24
CA PRO A 600 -24.28 5.60 19.50
C PRO A 600 -23.03 6.49 19.52
N CYS A 601 -21.88 5.86 19.78
CA CYS A 601 -20.59 6.54 19.82
C CYS A 601 -19.56 5.81 18.95
N THR A 602 -18.55 6.58 18.52
CA THR A 602 -17.47 6.11 17.64
C THR A 602 -16.12 6.10 18.34
N ALA A 603 -15.99 6.82 19.44
CA ALA A 603 -14.80 6.85 20.29
C ALA A 603 -15.18 7.10 21.75
N VAL A 604 -14.39 6.61 22.70
CA VAL A 604 -14.55 6.86 24.13
C VAL A 604 -13.20 7.11 24.79
N ALA A 605 -13.16 8.03 25.77
CA ALA A 605 -12.04 8.23 26.65
C ALA A 605 -12.52 8.55 28.06
N GLY A 606 -11.78 8.10 29.07
CA GLY A 606 -12.10 8.33 30.48
C GLY A 606 -10.88 8.80 31.24
N HIS A 607 -11.10 9.73 32.19
CA HIS A 607 -10.08 10.19 33.10
C HIS A 607 -10.75 10.66 34.44
N HIS A 608 -10.37 10.06 35.53
CA HIS A 608 -11.03 10.29 36.83
C HIS A 608 -12.56 10.17 36.71
N ASP A 609 -13.31 11.22 36.99
CA ASP A 609 -14.77 11.28 36.94
C ASP A 609 -15.33 11.71 35.54
N ALA A 610 -14.45 11.98 34.59
CA ALA A 610 -14.81 12.44 33.26
C ALA A 610 -14.92 11.26 32.26
N LEU A 611 -16.04 11.18 31.55
CA LEU A 611 -16.23 10.31 30.38
C LEU A 611 -16.49 11.19 29.16
N VAL A 612 -15.72 10.98 28.10
CA VAL A 612 -15.85 11.71 26.85
C VAL A 612 -16.24 10.74 25.73
N LEU A 613 -17.24 11.14 24.95
CA LEU A 613 -17.78 10.35 23.84
C LEU A 613 -17.64 11.13 22.55
N GLY A 614 -17.22 10.44 21.49
CA GLY A 614 -17.23 10.92 20.13
C GLY A 614 -18.40 10.31 19.35
N HIS A 615 -18.99 11.09 18.47
CA HIS A 615 -20.20 10.70 17.76
C HIS A 615 -19.98 10.65 16.24
N PRO A 616 -20.85 9.89 15.51
CA PRO A 616 -20.75 9.78 14.04
C PRO A 616 -20.96 11.09 13.28
N ASP A 617 -21.63 12.04 13.92
CA ASP A 617 -21.94 13.37 13.36
C ASP A 617 -20.82 14.42 13.56
N GLY A 618 -19.66 13.99 14.09
CA GLY A 618 -18.52 14.87 14.38
C GLY A 618 -18.64 15.66 15.68
N SER A 619 -19.71 15.46 16.44
CA SER A 619 -19.86 16.08 17.75
C SER A 619 -19.12 15.28 18.84
N THR A 620 -18.77 15.96 19.92
CA THR A 620 -18.21 15.37 21.13
C THR A 620 -19.09 15.69 22.34
N SER A 621 -19.11 14.84 23.34
CA SER A 621 -19.78 15.10 24.60
C SER A 621 -18.92 14.67 25.77
N HIS A 622 -18.88 15.51 26.81
CA HIS A 622 -18.25 15.23 28.11
C HIS A 622 -19.34 14.98 29.15
N ARG A 623 -19.20 13.92 29.91
CA ARG A 623 -20.10 13.60 31.01
C ARG A 623 -19.30 13.41 32.31
N THR A 624 -19.72 14.09 33.36
CA THR A 624 -19.24 13.84 34.72
C THR A 624 -20.03 12.67 35.28
N LEU A 625 -19.37 11.54 35.56
CA LEU A 625 -20.04 10.28 35.92
C LEU A 625 -20.72 10.34 37.28
N SER A 626 -20.12 11.03 38.28
CA SER A 626 -20.68 11.18 39.64
C SER A 626 -21.93 12.07 39.70
N THR A 627 -22.03 13.09 38.84
CA THR A 627 -23.12 14.06 38.83
C THR A 627 -24.10 13.90 37.71
N GLY A 628 -23.72 13.18 36.64
CA GLY A 628 -24.48 13.02 35.41
C GLY A 628 -24.53 14.27 34.53
N VAL A 629 -23.82 15.34 34.88
CA VAL A 629 -23.77 16.59 34.11
C VAL A 629 -23.10 16.34 32.78
N THR A 630 -23.75 16.77 31.69
CA THR A 630 -23.22 16.62 30.34
C THR A 630 -22.95 18.00 29.71
N HIS A 631 -21.75 18.15 29.13
CA HIS A 631 -21.35 19.31 28.34
C HIS A 631 -21.09 18.91 26.90
N ARG A 632 -21.48 19.77 25.95
CA ARG A 632 -21.20 19.60 24.52
C ARG A 632 -20.71 20.94 23.95
N PRO A 633 -19.73 20.93 23.01
CA PRO A 633 -19.50 22.10 22.16
C PRO A 633 -20.80 22.49 21.44
N GLY A 634 -21.00 23.78 21.22
CA GLY A 634 -22.24 24.28 20.57
C GLY A 634 -22.41 23.86 19.11
N THR A 635 -21.32 23.42 18.45
CA THR A 635 -21.28 22.93 17.08
C THR A 635 -20.37 21.70 17.00
N PRO A 636 -20.60 20.77 16.05
CA PRO A 636 -19.66 19.70 15.77
C PRO A 636 -18.26 20.26 15.45
N LEU A 637 -17.22 19.62 15.99
CA LEU A 637 -15.83 20.01 15.76
C LEU A 637 -15.22 19.40 14.50
N HIS A 638 -15.80 18.30 14.03
CA HIS A 638 -15.33 17.52 12.89
C HIS A 638 -16.37 17.45 11.77
N ASP A 639 -15.89 17.36 10.54
CA ASP A 639 -16.73 17.20 9.33
C ASP A 639 -17.03 15.71 9.03
N GLY A 640 -17.09 14.85 10.04
CA GLY A 640 -17.33 13.42 9.97
C GLY A 640 -17.14 12.77 11.32
N PRO A 641 -17.16 11.44 11.41
CA PRO A 641 -17.04 10.71 12.68
C PRO A 641 -15.81 11.13 13.49
N VAL A 642 -16.00 11.25 14.81
CA VAL A 642 -14.90 11.36 15.76
C VAL A 642 -14.26 9.97 15.88
N THR A 643 -12.99 9.85 15.54
CA THR A 643 -12.30 8.55 15.49
C THR A 643 -11.44 8.28 16.72
N ALA A 644 -11.01 9.32 17.42
CA ALA A 644 -10.11 9.21 18.58
C ALA A 644 -10.39 10.29 19.61
N LEU A 645 -10.19 9.96 20.87
CA LEU A 645 -10.35 10.86 22.00
C LEU A 645 -9.23 10.67 23.02
N GLY A 646 -8.85 11.77 23.67
CA GLY A 646 -8.02 11.77 24.85
C GLY A 646 -8.53 12.81 25.84
N VAL A 647 -8.32 12.57 27.13
CA VAL A 647 -8.78 13.45 28.21
C VAL A 647 -7.77 13.45 29.34
N THR A 648 -7.53 14.63 29.93
CA THR A 648 -6.67 14.81 31.11
C THR A 648 -7.14 16.04 31.92
N ASP A 649 -6.68 16.16 33.13
CA ASP A 649 -6.88 17.37 33.92
C ASP A 649 -5.74 18.37 33.65
N ALA A 650 -6.09 19.62 33.38
CA ALA A 650 -5.15 20.71 33.15
C ALA A 650 -5.74 22.04 33.66
N ASP A 651 -4.91 22.87 34.29
CA ASP A 651 -5.27 24.22 34.76
C ASP A 651 -6.58 24.29 35.60
N GLY A 652 -6.81 23.27 36.43
CA GLY A 652 -7.98 23.17 37.29
C GLY A 652 -9.28 22.80 36.59
N GLY A 653 -9.22 22.23 35.40
CA GLY A 653 -10.35 21.71 34.65
C GLY A 653 -9.99 20.54 33.75
N THR A 654 -11.01 19.89 33.21
CA THR A 654 -10.82 18.79 32.26
C THR A 654 -10.53 19.33 30.88
N LEU A 655 -9.42 18.90 30.25
CA LEU A 655 -9.06 19.18 28.86
C LEU A 655 -9.30 17.94 28.00
N VAL A 656 -9.98 18.13 26.89
CA VAL A 656 -10.32 17.09 25.93
C VAL A 656 -9.57 17.33 24.63
N VAL A 657 -9.02 16.28 24.04
CA VAL A 657 -8.56 16.25 22.65
C VAL A 657 -9.44 15.30 21.86
N SER A 658 -9.81 15.69 20.63
CA SER A 658 -10.54 14.85 19.69
C SER A 658 -9.84 14.84 18.33
N GLY A 659 -9.83 13.67 17.70
CA GLY A 659 -9.42 13.45 16.32
C GLY A 659 -10.58 12.95 15.50
N GLY A 660 -10.65 13.35 14.23
CA GLY A 660 -11.73 12.97 13.34
C GLY A 660 -11.25 12.32 12.05
N GLU A 661 -12.20 11.74 11.33
CA GLU A 661 -11.99 11.22 9.97
C GLU A 661 -11.51 12.32 9.01
N ASP A 662 -11.84 13.58 9.29
CA ASP A 662 -11.41 14.77 8.54
C ASP A 662 -9.93 15.13 8.72
N GLY A 663 -9.19 14.35 9.50
CA GLY A 663 -7.76 14.50 9.79
C GLY A 663 -7.42 15.67 10.71
N ARG A 664 -8.41 16.34 11.31
CA ARG A 664 -8.22 17.44 12.26
C ARG A 664 -8.09 16.92 13.67
N VAL A 665 -7.28 17.62 14.47
CA VAL A 665 -7.16 17.42 15.91
C VAL A 665 -7.62 18.69 16.62
N TRP A 666 -8.63 18.58 17.46
CA TRP A 666 -9.19 19.69 18.23
C TRP A 666 -8.95 19.50 19.72
N THR A 667 -8.90 20.62 20.46
CA THR A 667 -8.91 20.63 21.92
C THR A 667 -9.99 21.58 22.42
N TRP A 668 -10.64 21.17 23.51
CA TRP A 668 -11.66 21.99 24.16
C TRP A 668 -11.79 21.65 25.66
N MET A 669 -12.39 22.53 26.43
CA MET A 669 -12.70 22.33 27.85
C MET A 669 -14.21 22.37 28.03
N PRO A 670 -14.80 21.46 28.86
CA PRO A 670 -16.22 21.50 29.20
C PRO A 670 -16.61 22.87 29.76
N GLY A 671 -17.74 23.43 29.27
CA GLY A 671 -18.22 24.75 29.69
C GLY A 671 -17.47 25.95 29.08
N ARG A 672 -16.48 25.75 28.24
CA ARG A 672 -15.79 26.82 27.51
C ARG A 672 -15.96 26.62 25.98
N PRO A 673 -15.92 27.72 25.20
CA PRO A 673 -15.91 27.58 23.73
C PRO A 673 -14.62 26.85 23.31
N PRO A 674 -14.68 26.01 22.25
CA PRO A 674 -13.49 25.36 21.68
C PRO A 674 -12.54 26.41 21.11
N LEU A 675 -11.28 25.99 20.86
CA LEU A 675 -10.32 26.86 20.17
C LEU A 675 -10.86 27.26 18.79
N PRO A 676 -10.47 28.44 18.26
CA PRO A 676 -10.98 28.94 16.97
C PRO A 676 -10.45 28.15 15.76
N ALA A 677 -9.44 27.30 15.94
CA ALA A 677 -8.84 26.47 14.93
C ALA A 677 -8.37 25.13 15.50
N PRO A 678 -8.29 24.08 14.68
CA PRO A 678 -7.71 22.82 15.12
C PRO A 678 -6.23 23.00 15.52
N VAL A 679 -5.78 22.25 16.50
CA VAL A 679 -4.38 22.29 16.97
C VAL A 679 -3.43 21.60 16.01
N ASP A 680 -3.96 20.67 15.20
CA ASP A 680 -3.24 20.03 14.11
C ASP A 680 -4.20 19.60 12.99
N ARG A 681 -3.66 19.40 11.77
CA ARG A 681 -4.44 18.98 10.61
C ARG A 681 -3.58 18.28 9.58
N ARG A 682 -4.07 17.13 9.08
CA ARG A 682 -3.48 16.39 7.96
C ARG A 682 -4.59 15.88 7.02
N PRO A 683 -4.25 15.46 5.79
CA PRO A 683 -5.24 14.90 4.86
C PRO A 683 -5.66 13.46 5.20
N HIS A 684 -5.06 12.85 6.22
CA HIS A 684 -5.29 11.47 6.64
C HIS A 684 -6.18 11.44 7.89
N PRO A 685 -7.09 10.47 8.04
CA PRO A 685 -7.89 10.29 9.26
C PRO A 685 -7.01 10.16 10.51
N VAL A 686 -7.45 10.72 11.62
CA VAL A 686 -6.81 10.53 12.91
C VAL A 686 -7.17 9.14 13.43
N THR A 687 -6.18 8.34 13.84
CA THR A 687 -6.39 6.98 14.36
C THR A 687 -6.36 6.92 15.88
N ALA A 688 -5.54 7.75 16.50
CA ALA A 688 -5.41 7.80 17.95
C ALA A 688 -5.02 9.20 18.44
N THR A 689 -5.49 9.58 19.63
CA THR A 689 -5.09 10.80 20.33
C THR A 689 -4.95 10.53 21.81
N ALA A 690 -3.99 11.19 22.46
CA ALA A 690 -3.83 11.18 23.90
C ALA A 690 -3.32 12.54 24.42
N LEU A 691 -3.66 12.85 25.65
CA LEU A 691 -3.16 13.99 26.42
C LEU A 691 -2.67 13.52 27.78
N GLY A 692 -1.59 14.09 28.26
CA GLY A 692 -1.10 13.85 29.61
C GLY A 692 -0.49 15.11 30.22
N ALA A 693 -0.82 15.38 31.47
CA ALA A 693 -0.10 16.36 32.29
C ALA A 693 1.18 15.71 32.81
N THR A 694 2.32 16.19 32.36
CA THR A 694 3.65 15.65 32.68
C THR A 694 4.49 16.67 33.47
N PRO A 695 5.57 16.27 34.14
CA PRO A 695 6.46 17.22 34.79
C PRO A 695 7.05 18.29 33.87
N GLY A 696 7.16 17.96 32.56
CA GLY A 696 7.62 18.89 31.53
C GLY A 696 6.50 19.70 30.85
N GLY A 697 5.30 19.72 31.43
CA GLY A 697 4.12 20.39 30.87
C GLY A 697 3.15 19.43 30.19
N LEU A 698 2.13 19.96 29.57
CA LEU A 698 1.12 19.17 28.85
C LEU A 698 1.69 18.58 27.59
N LEU A 699 1.58 17.26 27.43
CA LEU A 699 2.02 16.52 26.25
C LEU A 699 0.80 16.05 25.44
N LEU A 700 0.74 16.45 24.18
CA LEU A 700 -0.24 15.99 23.19
C LEU A 700 0.41 14.96 22.27
N ALA A 701 -0.24 13.83 22.10
CA ALA A 701 0.08 12.81 21.10
C ALA A 701 -1.10 12.67 20.16
N ALA A 702 -0.82 12.63 18.84
CA ALA A 702 -1.80 12.39 17.79
C ALA A 702 -1.20 11.52 16.71
N ALA A 703 -1.95 10.53 16.24
CA ALA A 703 -1.55 9.63 15.18
C ALA A 703 -2.57 9.64 14.03
N TRP A 704 -2.08 9.43 12.81
CA TRP A 704 -2.89 9.38 11.60
C TRP A 704 -2.75 8.04 10.87
N SER A 705 -3.70 7.75 9.99
CA SER A 705 -3.77 6.48 9.26
C SER A 705 -2.57 6.21 8.34
N ASP A 706 -1.82 7.26 7.96
CA ASP A 706 -0.55 7.13 7.23
C ASP A 706 0.64 6.71 8.10
N GLY A 707 0.41 6.30 9.35
CA GLY A 707 1.44 5.83 10.28
C GLY A 707 2.21 6.92 11.01
N LEU A 708 1.97 8.21 10.73
CA LEU A 708 2.63 9.28 11.46
C LEU A 708 2.06 9.43 12.87
N LEU A 709 2.92 9.38 13.87
CA LEU A 709 2.68 9.78 15.25
C LEU A 709 3.38 11.12 15.51
N ARG A 710 2.66 12.11 15.96
CA ARG A 710 3.19 13.43 16.33
C ARG A 710 3.04 13.69 17.82
N LEU A 711 4.15 13.99 18.45
CA LEU A 711 4.21 14.40 19.85
C LEU A 711 4.48 15.91 19.94
N ARG A 712 3.74 16.63 20.79
CA ARG A 712 3.93 18.06 21.01
C ARG A 712 3.78 18.43 22.48
N ARG A 713 4.75 19.17 23.02
CA ARG A 713 4.58 19.83 24.31
C ARG A 713 3.83 21.15 24.13
N TRP A 714 2.80 21.33 24.91
CA TRP A 714 1.99 22.55 24.88
C TRP A 714 2.78 23.73 25.42
N GLY A 715 2.71 24.87 24.72
CA GLY A 715 3.45 26.08 25.11
C GLY A 715 4.83 26.22 24.46
N GLU A 716 5.41 25.17 23.93
CA GLU A 716 6.72 25.17 23.27
C GLU A 716 6.60 24.79 21.79
N ARG A 717 6.58 25.81 20.92
CA ARG A 717 6.37 25.62 19.45
C ARG A 717 7.39 24.72 18.76
N HIS A 718 8.53 24.42 19.40
CA HIS A 718 9.66 23.70 18.78
C HIS A 718 10.07 22.41 19.49
N ARG A 719 9.37 22.01 20.56
CA ARG A 719 9.64 20.75 21.27
C ARG A 719 8.56 19.72 20.94
N GLY A 720 8.83 18.91 19.94
CA GLY A 720 8.01 17.81 19.53
C GLY A 720 8.81 16.86 18.65
N ALA A 721 8.23 15.72 18.36
CA ALA A 721 8.78 14.72 17.46
C ALA A 721 7.69 14.23 16.51
N ASP A 722 8.06 14.05 15.25
CA ASP A 722 7.33 13.29 14.27
C ASP A 722 7.96 11.91 14.23
N ILE A 723 7.18 10.87 14.46
CA ILE A 723 7.63 9.48 14.67
C ILE A 723 6.89 8.59 13.69
N ARG A 724 7.62 7.68 13.04
CA ARG A 724 7.07 6.60 12.25
C ARG A 724 7.61 5.28 12.78
N LEU A 725 6.70 4.34 13.04
CA LEU A 725 7.04 3.05 13.65
C LEU A 725 6.89 1.87 12.67
N GLY A 726 6.64 2.16 11.40
CA GLY A 726 6.47 1.12 10.39
C GLY A 726 5.07 0.52 10.32
N ALA A 727 4.23 0.82 11.32
CA ALA A 727 2.87 0.31 11.42
C ALA A 727 1.91 1.41 11.88
N PRO A 728 0.62 1.34 11.51
CA PRO A 728 -0.37 2.31 11.95
C PRO A 728 -0.62 2.20 13.46
N VAL A 729 -0.71 3.36 14.12
CA VAL A 729 -1.00 3.46 15.55
C VAL A 729 -2.49 3.24 15.77
N ARG A 730 -2.84 2.29 16.65
CA ARG A 730 -4.24 1.96 16.98
C ARG A 730 -4.76 2.69 18.21
N SER A 731 -3.93 2.86 19.22
CA SER A 731 -4.28 3.68 20.37
C SER A 731 -3.06 4.27 21.05
N LEU A 732 -3.28 5.32 21.84
CA LEU A 732 -2.27 6.09 22.53
C LEU A 732 -2.66 6.34 23.97
N VAL A 733 -1.67 6.33 24.86
CA VAL A 733 -1.77 6.81 26.23
C VAL A 733 -0.55 7.67 26.55
N VAL A 734 -0.75 8.77 27.26
CA VAL A 734 0.34 9.57 27.85
C VAL A 734 0.26 9.42 29.36
N THR A 735 1.32 8.92 29.97
CA THR A 735 1.41 8.74 31.44
C THR A 735 1.84 10.01 32.14
N SER A 736 1.64 10.08 33.43
CA SER A 736 1.98 11.27 34.27
C SER A 736 3.48 11.54 34.34
N ASP A 737 4.32 10.53 34.14
CA ASP A 737 5.79 10.64 34.10
C ASP A 737 6.32 10.98 32.69
N GLY A 738 5.44 11.04 31.67
CA GLY A 738 5.74 11.51 30.33
C GLY A 738 6.08 10.42 29.34
N LEU A 739 5.83 9.15 29.67
CA LEU A 739 5.88 8.07 28.69
C LEU A 739 4.68 8.18 27.75
N VAL A 740 4.92 7.88 26.47
CA VAL A 740 3.89 7.74 25.46
C VAL A 740 3.79 6.26 25.12
N VAL A 741 2.72 5.62 25.58
CA VAL A 741 2.45 4.22 25.26
C VAL A 741 1.68 4.15 23.94
N VAL A 742 2.20 3.37 23.00
CA VAL A 742 1.71 3.26 21.62
C VAL A 742 1.30 1.82 21.38
N ALA A 743 0.05 1.59 21.06
CA ALA A 743 -0.40 0.28 20.60
C ALA A 743 -0.35 0.19 19.07
N LEU A 744 0.32 -0.84 18.58
CA LEU A 744 0.46 -1.21 17.17
C LEU A 744 -0.23 -2.56 16.94
N PRO A 745 -0.42 -3.01 15.69
CA PRO A 745 -1.02 -4.31 15.41
C PRO A 745 -0.27 -5.50 16.03
N GLU A 746 1.06 -5.41 16.16
CA GLU A 746 1.90 -6.54 16.58
C GLU A 746 2.72 -6.27 17.86
N ALA A 747 2.57 -5.09 18.47
CA ALA A 747 3.29 -4.73 19.72
C ALA A 747 2.68 -3.57 20.45
N VAL A 748 3.09 -3.41 21.70
CA VAL A 748 2.95 -2.17 22.47
C VAL A 748 4.34 -1.65 22.81
N LEU A 749 4.54 -0.36 22.62
CA LEU A 749 5.81 0.34 22.85
C LEU A 749 5.61 1.46 23.86
N ALA A 750 6.59 1.72 24.69
CA ALA A 750 6.66 2.98 25.46
C ALA A 750 7.79 3.83 24.90
N LEU A 751 7.46 5.06 24.57
CA LEU A 751 8.37 6.07 24.02
C LEU A 751 8.54 7.21 25.04
N THR A 752 9.70 7.83 25.05
CA THR A 752 9.93 9.09 25.75
C THR A 752 10.62 10.11 24.85
N LEU A 753 10.31 11.41 25.07
CA LEU A 753 10.99 12.49 24.35
C LEU A 753 12.35 12.74 25.02
N VAL A 754 13.39 12.83 24.22
CA VAL A 754 14.70 13.30 24.62
C VAL A 754 14.63 14.82 24.75
N GLY A 755 15.03 15.36 25.91
CA GLY A 755 14.86 16.75 26.33
C GLY A 755 15.62 17.80 25.52
#